data_438dbd7983212d19a1b286f38c20156d
#
_entry.id   438dbd7983212d19a1b286f38c20156d
#
_cell.length_a   1.000
_cell.length_b   1.000
_cell.length_c   1.000
_cell.angle_alpha   90.00
_cell.angle_beta   90.00
_cell.angle_gamma   90.00
#
_symmetry.space_group_name_H-M   'P 1'
#
loop_
_entity.id
_entity.type
_entity.pdbx_description
1 polymer ?
#
loop_
_entity_poly.entity_id
_entity_poly.type
_entity_poly.pdbx_seq_one_letter_code
_entity_poly.pdbx_strand_id
1 'polypeptide(L)'
;MFKRPVLLTALCGALVSAWPVPLSAGPNPRMLQRTPPPLPPPAPPGVLPTHEDGGMRARGTFEGRVLSIHGQRQQAAWLWVGSSSEAPRELWLPLEVLQGQLGFSGRTRGDGALELEWFGQRLIVPQNRQRSLADEVAIDVSPFLSQRTLLAQMNAGELLLQGGRPQVRQVRASAAPPGSRRVVLDLSGPAVVRSYEGGVWLAAEVPQTLTQDLRRLGLTGRQEGEGWALLAPAAPQRVFTLGEPWRVVLDLAASRESGAGATPAAPAQPSLDPRLQGLLGSQVFWNKDLRSFGGRRFRLNSVRMDPLGNSLELRNLSRGAGMEGLTTLPLLARRYDALVAINGGYFNRVRRLPLGALRDQGQWLSGPILNRGVVAWEGGSLPRFGRLHLQEWVDDGTARQSPVDFVNSGYVKRGLARYTAAWGSYRALSGAEQAVLLRDGVVQRRYDSAWLAAGVPLGTGEDLLVARSVPLPWEVGTRLQLLSRPSSDLGLAPNVMGGGPLLLQGGRIVLDGLAEGFSPAFLRQGAPRTVIGSDGRFLWLLTLEGLDEGGPTLAETAQFLQAAGLQDALNLDGGSSTGLVMGGLHTVKGRGVVSAVHNGLGLVPRSPIRSADPGATPLVTERDSPEPGPGFAVVLPN
;
A
#
# COMPACT_ATOMS: atom_id res chain seq x y z
N MET A 1 -19.26 40.36 60.74
CA MET A 1 -19.97 39.64 61.82
C MET A 1 -19.84 38.18 61.52
N PHE A 2 -18.98 37.48 62.21
CA PHE A 2 -19.17 36.25 63.03
C PHE A 2 -19.88 35.10 62.30
N LYS A 3 -19.43 33.86 62.19
CA LYS A 3 -18.50 32.98 62.94
C LYS A 3 -18.25 31.71 62.16
N ARG A 4 -17.03 31.22 62.16
CA ARG A 4 -16.70 29.78 62.16
C ARG A 4 -16.95 29.27 63.61
N PRO A 5 -17.02 27.95 63.91
CA PRO A 5 -16.25 26.75 63.44
C PRO A 5 -17.15 25.47 63.39
N VAL A 6 -16.74 24.25 63.21
CA VAL A 6 -15.90 23.28 63.95
C VAL A 6 -15.88 21.94 63.18
N LEU A 7 -14.73 21.30 63.24
CA LEU A 7 -14.38 19.89 62.91
C LEU A 7 -15.30 18.88 63.62
N LEU A 8 -15.54 17.73 62.95
CA LEU A 8 -15.63 16.45 63.65
C LEU A 8 -15.12 15.28 62.78
N THR A 9 -14.04 14.69 63.26
CA THR A 9 -13.43 13.43 62.90
C THR A 9 -14.30 12.25 63.35
N ALA A 10 -14.50 11.23 62.55
CA ALA A 10 -14.87 9.89 63.04
C ALA A 10 -14.15 8.83 62.20
N LEU A 11 -13.25 8.13 62.90
CA LEU A 11 -12.66 6.82 62.59
C LEU A 11 -13.73 5.73 62.65
N CYS A 12 -13.57 4.71 61.78
CA CYS A 12 -13.86 3.28 61.99
C CYS A 12 -13.78 2.61 60.62
N GLY A 13 -13.09 1.55 60.32
CA GLY A 13 -12.46 0.50 61.10
C GLY A 13 -12.21 -0.62 60.06
N ALA A 14 -10.97 -1.01 59.91
CA ALA A 14 -10.55 -2.08 59.00
C ALA A 14 -10.98 -3.46 59.58
N LEU A 15 -11.51 -4.32 58.69
CA LEU A 15 -11.57 -5.77 58.97
C LEU A 15 -10.67 -6.47 57.94
N VAL A 16 -9.49 -6.87 58.44
CA VAL A 16 -8.55 -7.78 57.80
C VAL A 16 -8.91 -9.17 58.23
N SER A 17 -9.28 -10.05 57.30
CA SER A 17 -9.33 -11.50 57.55
C SER A 17 -8.01 -12.11 57.09
N ALA A 18 -7.20 -12.49 58.09
CA ALA A 18 -5.97 -13.26 57.94
C ALA A 18 -6.27 -14.74 57.76
N TRP A 19 -5.60 -15.39 56.86
CA TRP A 19 -5.45 -16.85 56.81
C TRP A 19 -4.01 -17.21 57.14
N PRO A 20 -3.76 -18.34 57.86
CA PRO A 20 -2.51 -18.61 58.49
C PRO A 20 -1.46 -19.21 57.57
N VAL A 21 -0.22 -18.76 57.75
CA VAL A 21 1.00 -19.31 57.19
C VAL A 21 1.51 -20.41 58.14
N PRO A 22 1.92 -21.60 57.67
CA PRO A 22 2.70 -22.50 58.49
C PRO A 22 4.19 -22.12 58.44
N LEU A 23 4.77 -21.94 59.62
CA LEU A 23 6.20 -21.87 59.88
C LEU A 23 6.82 -23.27 59.78
N SER A 24 7.93 -23.40 59.05
CA SER A 24 9.22 -23.97 59.49
C SER A 24 9.99 -24.61 58.33
N ALA A 25 11.16 -24.16 58.09
CA ALA A 25 12.41 -24.92 58.15
C ALA A 25 13.58 -24.02 57.74
N GLY A 26 14.63 -24.05 58.55
CA GLY A 26 15.79 -23.18 58.50
C GLY A 26 16.73 -23.37 57.30
N PRO A 27 17.76 -22.55 57.22
CA PRO A 27 18.53 -22.36 55.99
C PRO A 27 19.56 -23.47 55.79
N ASN A 28 19.57 -24.04 54.60
CA ASN A 28 20.64 -24.92 54.15
C ASN A 28 21.63 -24.07 53.30
N PRO A 29 22.86 -23.86 53.75
CA PRO A 29 23.85 -23.08 53.01
C PRO A 29 24.59 -23.99 52.05
N ARG A 30 24.29 -23.95 50.78
CA ARG A 30 25.17 -24.34 49.66
C ARG A 30 24.35 -24.48 48.36
N MET A 31 23.98 -23.36 47.74
CA MET A 31 23.83 -23.33 46.29
C MET A 31 24.91 -22.41 45.73
N LEU A 32 25.96 -23.04 45.23
CA LEU A 32 26.93 -22.42 44.34
C LEU A 32 26.19 -21.75 43.16
N GLN A 33 26.35 -20.45 43.03
CA GLN A 33 25.98 -19.71 41.85
C GLN A 33 26.73 -20.33 40.66
N ARG A 34 26.02 -21.12 39.85
CA ARG A 34 26.48 -21.46 38.51
C ARG A 34 26.21 -20.26 37.62
N THR A 35 27.23 -19.50 37.31
CA THR A 35 27.24 -18.59 36.16
C THR A 35 26.85 -19.39 34.91
N PRO A 36 25.91 -18.92 34.09
CA PRO A 36 25.64 -19.56 32.80
C PRO A 36 26.93 -19.55 31.96
N PRO A 37 27.20 -20.60 31.20
CA PRO A 37 28.36 -20.64 30.32
C PRO A 37 28.30 -19.46 29.34
N PRO A 38 29.45 -18.86 29.00
CA PRO A 38 29.49 -17.81 27.98
C PRO A 38 28.93 -18.35 26.67
N LEU A 39 28.10 -17.52 26.02
CA LEU A 39 27.60 -17.80 24.67
C LEU A 39 28.79 -18.12 23.75
N PRO A 40 28.70 -19.14 22.90
CA PRO A 40 29.74 -19.40 21.92
C PRO A 40 29.94 -18.18 21.03
N PRO A 41 31.16 -17.87 20.59
CA PRO A 41 31.43 -16.77 19.68
C PRO A 41 30.61 -16.97 18.40
N PRO A 42 30.17 -15.89 17.72
CA PRO A 42 29.49 -15.99 16.46
C PRO A 42 30.38 -16.76 15.48
N ALA A 43 29.80 -17.74 14.80
CA ALA A 43 30.50 -18.50 13.78
C ALA A 43 31.08 -17.52 12.73
N PRO A 44 32.30 -17.72 12.26
CA PRO A 44 32.85 -16.92 11.19
C PRO A 44 31.95 -17.06 9.94
N PRO A 45 31.86 -16.04 9.07
CA PRO A 45 31.06 -16.13 7.85
C PRO A 45 31.52 -17.37 7.08
N GLY A 46 30.58 -18.30 6.84
CA GLY A 46 30.87 -19.58 6.24
C GLY A 46 31.54 -19.41 4.90
N VAL A 47 32.75 -19.90 4.80
CA VAL A 47 33.43 -20.20 3.54
C VAL A 47 32.57 -21.24 2.84
N LEU A 48 32.02 -20.88 1.69
CA LEU A 48 31.31 -21.82 0.83
C LEU A 48 32.26 -22.98 0.48
N PRO A 49 31.83 -24.23 0.62
CA PRO A 49 32.66 -25.36 0.20
C PRO A 49 32.89 -25.28 -1.31
N THR A 50 34.15 -25.25 -1.70
CA THR A 50 34.60 -25.50 -3.08
C THR A 50 34.17 -26.90 -3.49
N HIS A 51 33.55 -27.02 -4.65
CA HIS A 51 33.16 -28.27 -5.28
C HIS A 51 34.39 -29.17 -5.49
N GLU A 52 34.28 -30.38 -4.94
CA GLU A 52 34.69 -31.61 -5.64
C GLU A 52 33.96 -32.81 -5.01
N ASP A 53 33.46 -33.68 -5.89
CA ASP A 53 33.01 -35.04 -5.75
C ASP A 53 31.53 -35.37 -5.55
N GLY A 54 31.13 -36.24 -6.48
CA GLY A 54 29.84 -36.85 -6.65
C GLY A 54 29.31 -37.58 -5.43
N GLY A 55 28.10 -37.18 -5.02
CA GLY A 55 27.38 -37.91 -4.01
C GLY A 55 26.24 -37.09 -3.39
N MET A 56 25.08 -37.65 -3.38
CA MET A 56 23.87 -37.26 -2.66
C MET A 56 23.48 -35.78 -2.75
N ARG A 57 22.66 -35.48 -3.72
CA ARG A 57 22.05 -34.14 -3.91
C ARG A 57 21.25 -33.74 -2.68
N ALA A 58 21.52 -32.58 -2.12
CA ALA A 58 20.85 -32.06 -0.93
C ALA A 58 19.34 -31.99 -1.15
N ARG A 59 18.57 -32.67 -0.32
CA ARG A 59 17.10 -32.52 -0.22
C ARG A 59 16.82 -31.63 0.97
N GLY A 60 16.02 -30.57 0.75
CA GLY A 60 15.74 -29.64 1.86
C GLY A 60 14.81 -28.52 1.48
N THR A 61 14.85 -27.50 2.30
CA THR A 61 14.18 -26.23 2.08
C THR A 61 15.27 -25.19 1.82
N PHE A 62 15.15 -24.48 0.71
CA PHE A 62 16.06 -23.41 0.33
C PHE A 62 15.28 -22.11 0.22
N GLU A 63 15.88 -21.03 0.63
CA GLU A 63 15.31 -19.70 0.56
C GLU A 63 16.32 -18.71 0.00
N GLY A 64 15.83 -17.66 -0.66
CA GLY A 64 16.68 -16.62 -1.19
C GLY A 64 15.91 -15.35 -1.47
N ARG A 65 16.65 -14.35 -1.94
CA ARG A 65 16.11 -13.01 -2.22
C ARG A 65 16.42 -12.52 -3.63
N VAL A 66 17.11 -13.30 -4.42
CA VAL A 66 17.44 -12.97 -5.79
C VAL A 66 16.67 -13.87 -6.73
N LEU A 67 15.90 -13.25 -7.61
CA LEU A 67 15.07 -13.90 -8.61
C LEU A 67 15.43 -13.34 -9.99
N SER A 68 15.66 -14.22 -10.94
CA SER A 68 15.84 -13.87 -12.34
C SER A 68 14.69 -14.42 -13.18
N ILE A 69 14.01 -13.56 -13.92
CA ILE A 69 12.94 -13.93 -14.85
C ILE A 69 13.36 -13.56 -16.25
N HIS A 70 13.56 -14.56 -17.13
CA HIS A 70 14.11 -14.36 -18.48
C HIS A 70 15.37 -13.49 -18.49
N GLY A 71 16.32 -13.81 -17.62
CA GLY A 71 17.59 -13.09 -17.50
C GLY A 71 17.54 -11.73 -16.80
N GLN A 72 16.36 -11.23 -16.48
CA GLN A 72 16.21 -9.99 -15.72
C GLN A 72 16.20 -10.25 -14.22
N ARG A 73 17.26 -9.83 -13.56
CA ARG A 73 17.50 -10.02 -12.14
C ARG A 73 16.76 -8.99 -11.29
N GLN A 74 16.12 -9.44 -10.22
CA GLN A 74 15.38 -8.60 -9.28
C GLN A 74 15.43 -9.14 -7.86
N GLN A 75 15.14 -8.28 -6.88
CA GLN A 75 15.06 -8.67 -5.49
C GLN A 75 13.61 -9.13 -5.17
N ALA A 76 13.46 -10.42 -4.87
CA ALA A 76 12.19 -10.98 -4.41
C ALA A 76 12.48 -12.19 -3.52
N ALA A 77 11.77 -12.29 -2.39
CA ALA A 77 11.89 -13.48 -1.54
C ALA A 77 11.30 -14.69 -2.24
N TRP A 78 11.93 -15.84 -2.10
CA TRP A 78 11.42 -17.11 -2.59
C TRP A 78 11.76 -18.25 -1.63
N LEU A 79 10.93 -19.28 -1.66
CA LEU A 79 11.14 -20.49 -0.88
C LEU A 79 10.96 -21.71 -1.79
N TRP A 80 11.96 -22.56 -1.83
CA TRP A 80 12.00 -23.80 -2.62
C TRP A 80 12.00 -25.00 -1.68
N VAL A 81 11.11 -25.95 -1.86
CA VAL A 81 11.04 -27.19 -1.10
C VAL A 81 11.29 -28.37 -2.04
N GLY A 82 12.36 -29.13 -1.81
CA GLY A 82 12.70 -30.28 -2.63
C GLY A 82 14.20 -30.44 -2.88
N SER A 83 14.56 -31.16 -3.95
CA SER A 83 15.94 -31.27 -4.41
C SER A 83 16.36 -30.00 -5.15
N SER A 84 17.58 -29.53 -4.95
CA SER A 84 18.13 -28.37 -5.67
C SER A 84 18.34 -28.60 -7.16
N SER A 85 18.32 -29.85 -7.61
CA SER A 85 18.61 -30.27 -8.98
C SER A 85 17.42 -30.84 -9.74
N GLU A 86 16.26 -30.88 -9.10
CA GLU A 86 15.00 -31.35 -9.68
C GLU A 86 13.95 -30.25 -9.55
N ALA A 87 12.82 -30.38 -10.25
CA ALA A 87 11.70 -29.46 -10.04
C ALA A 87 11.27 -29.46 -8.56
N PRO A 88 10.96 -28.30 -7.98
CA PRO A 88 10.56 -28.22 -6.57
C PRO A 88 9.22 -28.93 -6.35
N ARG A 89 9.05 -29.52 -5.18
CA ARG A 89 7.74 -29.99 -4.72
C ARG A 89 6.81 -28.81 -4.40
N GLU A 90 7.39 -27.74 -3.83
CA GLU A 90 6.73 -26.48 -3.59
C GLU A 90 7.68 -25.35 -3.97
N LEU A 91 7.17 -24.36 -4.67
CA LEU A 91 7.86 -23.11 -4.95
C LEU A 91 6.97 -21.95 -4.53
N TRP A 92 7.37 -21.27 -3.47
CA TRP A 92 6.64 -20.14 -2.93
C TRP A 92 7.20 -18.85 -3.47
N LEU A 93 6.32 -18.06 -4.09
CA LEU A 93 6.66 -16.73 -4.63
C LEU A 93 5.68 -15.69 -4.08
N PRO A 94 6.14 -14.45 -3.86
CA PRO A 94 5.27 -13.34 -3.51
C PRO A 94 4.18 -13.12 -4.57
N LEU A 95 2.96 -12.82 -4.12
CA LEU A 95 1.83 -12.52 -5.00
C LEU A 95 2.15 -11.39 -5.98
N GLU A 96 2.96 -10.43 -5.55
CA GLU A 96 3.41 -9.31 -6.39
C GLU A 96 4.26 -9.77 -7.58
N VAL A 97 5.15 -10.74 -7.37
CA VAL A 97 5.93 -11.35 -8.47
C VAL A 97 5.00 -12.02 -9.47
N LEU A 98 4.00 -12.74 -8.98
CA LEU A 98 3.02 -13.41 -9.85
C LEU A 98 2.24 -12.41 -10.69
N GLN A 99 1.73 -11.36 -10.08
CA GLN A 99 0.89 -10.37 -10.76
C GLN A 99 1.70 -9.39 -11.61
N GLY A 100 2.80 -8.87 -11.08
CA GLY A 100 3.58 -7.81 -11.72
C GLY A 100 4.60 -8.30 -12.73
N GLN A 101 5.15 -9.51 -12.53
CA GLN A 101 6.29 -10.01 -13.31
C GLN A 101 5.96 -11.22 -14.19
N LEU A 102 4.93 -12.00 -13.83
CA LEU A 102 4.56 -13.21 -14.56
C LEU A 102 3.22 -13.09 -15.29
N GLY A 103 2.41 -12.06 -14.98
CA GLY A 103 1.15 -11.78 -15.66
C GLY A 103 -0.05 -12.54 -15.10
N PHE A 104 0.02 -13.02 -13.85
CA PHE A 104 -1.13 -13.60 -13.18
C PHE A 104 -2.18 -12.53 -12.87
N SER A 105 -3.43 -12.85 -13.07
CA SER A 105 -4.55 -12.12 -12.47
C SER A 105 -4.99 -12.80 -11.18
N GLY A 106 -5.48 -12.04 -10.22
CA GLY A 106 -5.90 -12.58 -8.94
C GLY A 106 -7.02 -11.78 -8.31
N ARG A 107 -7.95 -12.48 -7.64
CA ARG A 107 -9.02 -11.88 -6.83
C ARG A 107 -9.16 -12.64 -5.52
N THR A 108 -9.56 -11.94 -4.47
CA THR A 108 -9.95 -12.57 -3.20
C THR A 108 -11.43 -12.93 -3.26
N ARG A 109 -11.75 -14.14 -2.87
CA ARG A 109 -13.12 -14.61 -2.68
C ARG A 109 -13.66 -14.16 -1.32
N GLY A 110 -14.97 -14.21 -1.14
CA GLY A 110 -15.61 -13.86 0.12
C GLY A 110 -15.19 -14.72 1.33
N ASP A 111 -14.71 -15.94 1.08
CA ASP A 111 -14.17 -16.87 2.10
C ASP A 111 -12.68 -16.60 2.44
N GLY A 112 -12.08 -15.55 1.87
CA GLY A 112 -10.67 -15.21 2.08
C GLY A 112 -9.70 -16.02 1.22
N ALA A 113 -10.18 -16.98 0.42
CA ALA A 113 -9.35 -17.69 -0.53
C ALA A 113 -8.93 -16.76 -1.68
N LEU A 114 -7.73 -16.98 -2.19
CA LEU A 114 -7.19 -16.28 -3.34
C LEU A 114 -7.44 -17.10 -4.60
N GLU A 115 -8.12 -16.55 -5.57
CA GLU A 115 -8.30 -17.13 -6.89
C GLU A 115 -7.30 -16.48 -7.84
N LEU A 116 -6.34 -17.26 -8.34
CA LEU A 116 -5.35 -16.85 -9.32
C LEU A 116 -5.70 -17.45 -10.69
N GLU A 117 -5.48 -16.68 -11.72
CA GLU A 117 -5.68 -17.10 -13.10
C GLU A 117 -4.47 -16.68 -13.96
N TRP A 118 -4.00 -17.62 -14.79
CA TRP A 118 -2.93 -17.40 -15.75
C TRP A 118 -3.19 -18.23 -17.02
N PHE A 119 -3.44 -17.56 -18.12
CA PHE A 119 -3.77 -18.17 -19.41
C PHE A 119 -4.86 -19.28 -19.33
N GLY A 120 -5.96 -18.98 -18.60
CA GLY A 120 -7.07 -19.91 -18.42
C GLY A 120 -6.86 -20.98 -17.35
N GLN A 121 -5.63 -21.15 -16.86
CA GLN A 121 -5.38 -22.00 -15.70
C GLN A 121 -5.79 -21.26 -14.44
N ARG A 122 -6.55 -21.94 -13.58
CA ARG A 122 -7.11 -21.37 -12.38
C ARG A 122 -6.63 -22.11 -11.15
N LEU A 123 -6.13 -21.38 -10.16
CA LEU A 123 -5.70 -21.90 -8.85
C LEU A 123 -6.46 -21.18 -7.74
N ILE A 124 -7.12 -21.96 -6.89
CA ILE A 124 -7.78 -21.44 -5.69
C ILE A 124 -6.91 -21.81 -4.50
N VAL A 125 -6.40 -20.80 -3.80
CA VAL A 125 -5.53 -20.94 -2.63
C VAL A 125 -6.31 -20.53 -1.38
N PRO A 126 -6.73 -21.47 -0.53
CA PRO A 126 -7.37 -21.18 0.74
C PRO A 126 -6.47 -20.31 1.64
N GLN A 127 -7.07 -19.53 2.52
CA GLN A 127 -6.34 -18.61 3.39
C GLN A 127 -5.26 -19.32 4.25
N ASN A 128 -5.54 -20.51 4.73
CA ASN A 128 -4.60 -21.33 5.51
C ASN A 128 -3.44 -21.93 4.69
N ARG A 129 -3.50 -21.84 3.36
CA ARG A 129 -2.43 -22.22 2.43
C ARG A 129 -1.70 -21.03 1.82
N GLN A 130 -1.88 -19.83 2.37
CA GLN A 130 -1.10 -18.66 2.04
C GLN A 130 -0.01 -18.49 3.08
N ARG A 131 1.21 -18.17 2.68
CA ARG A 131 2.35 -17.94 3.58
C ARG A 131 2.79 -16.48 3.51
N SER A 132 3.52 -16.03 4.51
CA SER A 132 4.25 -14.78 4.47
C SER A 132 5.72 -15.07 4.19
N LEU A 133 6.27 -14.47 3.12
CA LEU A 133 7.71 -14.45 2.84
C LEU A 133 8.16 -13.00 2.82
N ALA A 134 9.09 -12.65 3.70
CA ALA A 134 9.57 -11.28 3.85
C ALA A 134 8.43 -10.25 3.97
N ASP A 135 7.41 -10.59 4.76
CA ASP A 135 6.18 -9.80 5.01
C ASP A 135 5.24 -9.63 3.79
N GLU A 136 5.49 -10.34 2.70
CA GLU A 136 4.62 -10.41 1.53
C GLU A 136 3.82 -11.71 1.51
N VAL A 137 2.57 -11.65 1.03
CA VAL A 137 1.78 -12.87 0.83
C VAL A 137 2.40 -13.68 -0.31
N ALA A 138 2.80 -14.91 0.00
CA ALA A 138 3.39 -15.83 -0.96
C ALA A 138 2.47 -17.02 -1.22
N ILE A 139 2.54 -17.50 -2.44
CA ILE A 139 1.72 -18.60 -2.97
C ILE A 139 2.63 -19.68 -3.52
N ASP A 140 2.26 -20.92 -3.29
CA ASP A 140 2.90 -22.06 -3.94
C ASP A 140 2.49 -22.13 -5.41
N VAL A 141 3.48 -21.96 -6.29
CA VAL A 141 3.30 -21.97 -7.76
C VAL A 141 3.71 -23.29 -8.42
N SER A 142 4.08 -24.30 -7.63
CA SER A 142 4.45 -25.61 -8.17
C SER A 142 3.38 -26.23 -9.10
N PRO A 143 2.06 -26.01 -8.92
CA PRO A 143 1.06 -26.49 -9.86
C PRO A 143 1.23 -25.96 -11.29
N PHE A 144 1.78 -24.76 -11.46
CA PHE A 144 2.05 -24.17 -12.79
C PHE A 144 3.37 -24.67 -13.40
N LEU A 145 4.30 -25.16 -12.57
CA LEU A 145 5.56 -25.76 -13.04
C LEU A 145 5.33 -27.16 -13.62
N SER A 146 4.41 -27.94 -13.05
CA SER A 146 4.12 -29.31 -13.46
C SER A 146 3.60 -29.41 -14.88
N GLN A 147 3.05 -28.35 -15.45
CA GLN A 147 2.54 -28.28 -16.81
C GLN A 147 3.59 -27.81 -17.84
N ARG A 148 4.85 -27.69 -17.45
CA ARG A 148 5.99 -27.21 -18.28
C ARG A 148 5.79 -25.84 -18.90
N THR A 149 4.88 -25.04 -18.37
CA THR A 149 4.60 -23.68 -18.86
C THR A 149 5.54 -22.66 -18.24
N LEU A 150 6.07 -22.97 -17.05
CA LEU A 150 7.07 -22.20 -16.35
C LEU A 150 8.16 -23.17 -15.84
N LEU A 151 9.41 -22.90 -16.14
CA LEU A 151 10.56 -23.64 -15.65
C LEU A 151 11.21 -22.88 -14.50
N ALA A 152 11.53 -23.59 -13.43
CA ALA A 152 12.23 -23.05 -12.28
C ALA A 152 13.54 -23.82 -12.08
N GLN A 153 14.64 -23.09 -11.89
CA GLN A 153 15.95 -23.64 -11.58
C GLN A 153 16.59 -22.81 -10.46
N MET A 154 17.37 -23.47 -9.63
CA MET A 154 18.15 -22.81 -8.60
C MET A 154 19.63 -22.86 -8.95
N ASN A 155 20.30 -21.70 -8.95
CA ASN A 155 21.71 -21.60 -9.21
C ASN A 155 22.37 -20.63 -8.21
N ALA A 156 23.33 -21.11 -7.43
CA ALA A 156 24.12 -20.30 -6.49
C ALA A 156 23.30 -19.33 -5.60
N GLY A 157 22.15 -19.78 -5.08
CA GLY A 157 21.27 -18.95 -4.23
C GLY A 157 20.38 -17.97 -4.99
N GLU A 158 20.35 -18.06 -6.31
CA GLU A 158 19.44 -17.33 -7.19
C GLU A 158 18.39 -18.29 -7.77
N LEU A 159 17.13 -17.86 -7.75
CA LEU A 159 16.05 -18.57 -8.43
C LEU A 159 15.91 -18.06 -9.86
N LEU A 160 16.02 -18.95 -10.82
CA LEU A 160 15.83 -18.67 -12.24
C LEU A 160 14.45 -19.15 -12.68
N LEU A 161 13.65 -18.25 -13.24
CA LEU A 161 12.34 -18.56 -13.82
C LEU A 161 12.35 -18.26 -15.32
N GLN A 162 11.94 -19.24 -16.11
CA GLN A 162 11.82 -19.12 -17.56
C GLN A 162 10.47 -19.67 -18.00
N GLY A 163 9.72 -18.88 -18.74
CA GLY A 163 8.51 -19.32 -19.44
C GLY A 163 8.80 -19.71 -20.88
N GLY A 164 7.81 -20.28 -21.55
CA GLY A 164 7.86 -20.48 -22.99
C GLY A 164 8.00 -19.14 -23.74
N ARG A 165 8.53 -19.21 -24.97
CA ARG A 165 8.58 -18.08 -25.91
C ARG A 165 7.65 -18.38 -27.10
N PRO A 166 6.33 -18.31 -26.90
CA PRO A 166 5.38 -18.54 -27.97
C PRO A 166 5.47 -17.45 -29.04
N GLN A 167 4.98 -17.75 -30.22
CA GLN A 167 4.84 -16.79 -31.31
C GLN A 167 3.52 -16.02 -31.18
N VAL A 168 3.54 -14.71 -31.38
CA VAL A 168 2.33 -13.91 -31.59
C VAL A 168 1.78 -14.23 -32.98
N ARG A 169 0.57 -14.79 -33.05
CA ARG A 169 -0.08 -15.22 -34.29
C ARG A 169 -0.88 -14.11 -34.94
N GLN A 170 -1.54 -13.28 -34.12
CA GLN A 170 -2.41 -12.21 -34.57
C GLN A 170 -2.47 -11.09 -33.56
N VAL A 171 -2.64 -9.87 -34.03
CA VAL A 171 -2.95 -8.68 -33.22
C VAL A 171 -4.22 -8.06 -33.76
N ARG A 172 -5.20 -7.82 -32.90
CA ARG A 172 -6.52 -7.30 -33.33
C ARG A 172 -7.17 -6.41 -32.27
N ALA A 173 -8.09 -5.56 -32.71
CA ALA A 173 -9.00 -4.86 -31.83
C ALA A 173 -10.15 -5.77 -31.37
N SER A 174 -10.73 -5.46 -30.21
CA SER A 174 -11.91 -6.14 -29.67
C SER A 174 -12.79 -5.15 -28.91
N ALA A 175 -14.04 -5.55 -28.63
CA ALA A 175 -14.95 -4.75 -27.81
C ALA A 175 -14.31 -4.42 -26.46
N ALA A 176 -14.40 -3.14 -26.07
CA ALA A 176 -13.77 -2.61 -24.87
C ALA A 176 -14.79 -1.91 -23.96
N PRO A 177 -14.51 -1.76 -22.66
CA PRO A 177 -15.33 -0.92 -21.78
C PRO A 177 -15.40 0.53 -22.28
N PRO A 178 -16.46 1.28 -21.93
CA PRO A 178 -16.58 2.70 -22.30
C PRO A 178 -15.31 3.50 -21.91
N GLY A 179 -14.84 4.36 -22.80
CA GLY A 179 -13.63 5.18 -22.56
C GLY A 179 -12.31 4.42 -22.70
N SER A 180 -12.33 3.19 -23.18
CA SER A 180 -11.13 2.40 -23.46
C SER A 180 -11.19 1.76 -24.85
N ARG A 181 -10.04 1.33 -25.35
CA ARG A 181 -9.91 0.47 -26.53
C ARG A 181 -9.17 -0.79 -26.15
N ARG A 182 -9.56 -1.92 -26.70
CA ARG A 182 -8.98 -3.22 -26.38
C ARG A 182 -8.14 -3.74 -27.53
N VAL A 183 -6.91 -4.11 -27.23
CA VAL A 183 -6.02 -4.80 -28.14
C VAL A 183 -5.80 -6.20 -27.61
N VAL A 184 -5.93 -7.19 -28.49
CA VAL A 184 -5.75 -8.62 -28.18
C VAL A 184 -4.60 -9.14 -29.03
N LEU A 185 -3.64 -9.79 -28.36
CA LEU A 185 -2.58 -10.56 -28.98
C LEU A 185 -2.92 -12.04 -28.81
N ASP A 186 -3.13 -12.73 -29.91
CA ASP A 186 -3.34 -14.20 -29.94
C ASP A 186 -1.98 -14.89 -30.04
N LEU A 187 -1.71 -15.85 -29.13
CA LEU A 187 -0.41 -16.49 -28.98
C LEU A 187 -0.48 -17.99 -29.37
N SER A 188 0.67 -18.58 -29.67
CA SER A 188 0.81 -20.03 -29.86
C SER A 188 0.92 -20.83 -28.56
N GLY A 189 1.09 -20.17 -27.42
CA GLY A 189 1.22 -20.74 -26.08
C GLY A 189 1.21 -19.67 -25.00
N PRO A 190 1.22 -20.05 -23.73
CA PRO A 190 1.34 -19.10 -22.62
C PRO A 190 2.73 -18.46 -22.57
N ALA A 191 2.80 -17.23 -22.08
CA ALA A 191 4.02 -16.43 -22.01
C ALA A 191 4.12 -15.67 -20.68
N VAL A 192 5.32 -15.33 -20.26
CA VAL A 192 5.52 -14.36 -19.18
C VAL A 192 5.13 -12.97 -19.68
N VAL A 193 4.28 -12.29 -18.91
CA VAL A 193 3.77 -10.95 -19.22
C VAL A 193 4.13 -10.02 -18.08
N ARG A 194 4.90 -8.98 -18.37
CA ARG A 194 5.31 -7.97 -17.38
C ARG A 194 4.75 -6.62 -17.76
N SER A 195 4.01 -6.01 -16.86
CA SER A 195 3.55 -4.63 -17.03
C SER A 195 4.64 -3.66 -16.57
N TYR A 196 4.88 -2.60 -17.34
CA TYR A 196 5.81 -1.54 -16.98
C TYR A 196 5.29 -0.18 -17.45
N GLU A 197 6.02 0.87 -17.11
CA GLU A 197 5.62 2.22 -17.46
C GLU A 197 5.57 2.40 -18.99
N GLY A 198 4.39 2.74 -19.48
CA GLY A 198 4.14 2.96 -20.91
C GLY A 198 3.86 1.69 -21.73
N GLY A 199 3.81 0.48 -21.12
CA GLY A 199 3.60 -0.70 -21.93
C GLY A 199 3.58 -2.04 -21.22
N VAL A 200 3.86 -3.06 -21.99
CA VAL A 200 3.94 -4.45 -21.56
C VAL A 200 5.16 -5.10 -22.20
N TRP A 201 5.96 -5.80 -21.42
CA TRP A 201 6.96 -6.70 -21.92
C TRP A 201 6.38 -8.12 -21.97
N LEU A 202 6.60 -8.80 -23.09
CA LEU A 202 6.07 -10.13 -23.37
C LEU A 202 7.22 -11.06 -23.77
N ALA A 203 7.35 -12.19 -23.07
CA ALA A 203 8.27 -13.25 -23.46
C ALA A 203 7.74 -14.03 -24.66
N ALA A 204 7.71 -13.42 -25.84
CA ALA A 204 7.18 -14.02 -27.07
C ALA A 204 7.98 -13.54 -28.28
N GLU A 205 7.85 -14.27 -29.38
CA GLU A 205 8.34 -13.86 -30.68
C GLU A 205 7.25 -13.09 -31.43
N VAL A 206 7.55 -11.89 -31.89
CA VAL A 206 6.64 -11.08 -32.70
C VAL A 206 7.13 -11.05 -34.14
N PRO A 207 6.42 -11.68 -35.08
CA PRO A 207 6.77 -11.62 -36.50
C PRO A 207 6.80 -10.17 -37.01
N GLN A 208 7.77 -9.84 -37.85
CA GLN A 208 7.88 -8.50 -38.43
C GLN A 208 6.62 -8.08 -39.19
N THR A 209 5.92 -9.03 -39.79
CA THR A 209 4.65 -8.82 -40.51
C THR A 209 3.56 -8.20 -39.60
N LEU A 210 3.57 -8.46 -38.29
CA LEU A 210 2.60 -7.90 -37.35
C LEU A 210 2.97 -6.50 -36.82
N THR A 211 4.15 -6.00 -37.14
CA THR A 211 4.62 -4.69 -36.67
C THR A 211 3.73 -3.54 -37.19
N GLN A 212 3.22 -3.69 -38.41
CA GLN A 212 2.31 -2.70 -38.99
C GLN A 212 0.92 -2.73 -38.31
N ASP A 213 0.43 -3.91 -37.98
CA ASP A 213 -0.86 -4.06 -37.27
C ASP A 213 -0.78 -3.53 -35.84
N LEU A 214 0.34 -3.76 -35.14
CA LEU A 214 0.61 -3.14 -33.84
C LEU A 214 0.53 -1.62 -33.94
N ARG A 215 1.18 -1.00 -34.96
CA ARG A 215 1.17 0.46 -35.16
C ARG A 215 -0.23 0.99 -35.47
N ARG A 216 -1.01 0.29 -36.32
CA ARG A 216 -2.42 0.66 -36.60
C ARG A 216 -3.27 0.65 -35.35
N LEU A 217 -2.97 -0.23 -34.40
CA LEU A 217 -3.62 -0.31 -33.11
C LEU A 217 -2.94 0.57 -32.05
N GLY A 218 -2.06 1.51 -32.48
CA GLY A 218 -1.40 2.49 -31.61
C GLY A 218 -0.44 1.87 -30.62
N LEU A 219 0.16 0.73 -30.95
CA LEU A 219 1.25 0.12 -30.20
C LEU A 219 2.53 0.20 -31.02
N THR A 220 3.63 0.50 -30.37
CA THR A 220 4.96 0.34 -30.95
C THR A 220 5.68 -0.81 -30.24
N GLY A 221 6.36 -1.65 -31.01
CA GLY A 221 7.07 -2.80 -30.46
C GLY A 221 8.55 -2.73 -30.77
N ARG A 222 9.37 -3.15 -29.81
CA ARG A 222 10.80 -3.37 -30.00
C ARG A 222 11.23 -4.65 -29.29
N GLN A 223 12.22 -5.30 -29.86
CA GLN A 223 12.85 -6.42 -29.16
C GLN A 223 13.64 -5.90 -27.95
N GLU A 224 13.48 -6.56 -26.81
CA GLU A 224 14.18 -6.22 -25.58
C GLU A 224 14.55 -7.51 -24.82
N GLY A 225 15.85 -7.87 -24.88
CA GLY A 225 16.34 -9.14 -24.36
C GLY A 225 15.68 -10.34 -25.06
N GLU A 226 15.15 -11.26 -24.26
CA GLU A 226 14.49 -12.47 -24.76
C GLU A 226 13.01 -12.28 -25.15
N GLY A 227 12.52 -11.05 -25.15
CA GLY A 227 11.11 -10.76 -25.43
C GLY A 227 10.89 -9.44 -26.17
N TRP A 228 9.66 -9.00 -26.19
CA TRP A 228 9.23 -7.79 -26.86
C TRP A 228 8.62 -6.80 -25.87
N ALA A 229 9.10 -5.57 -25.93
CA ALA A 229 8.48 -4.42 -25.28
C ALA A 229 7.42 -3.82 -26.20
N LEU A 230 6.17 -3.87 -25.80
CA LEU A 230 5.04 -3.25 -26.49
C LEU A 230 4.69 -1.93 -25.77
N LEU A 231 4.91 -0.82 -26.45
CA LEU A 231 4.71 0.53 -25.95
C LEU A 231 3.38 1.08 -26.46
N ALA A 232 2.62 1.71 -25.58
CA ALA A 232 1.42 2.46 -25.91
C ALA A 232 1.63 3.95 -25.57
N PRO A 233 0.92 4.91 -26.25
CA PRO A 233 0.99 6.33 -25.92
C PRO A 233 0.64 6.66 -24.47
N ALA A 234 -0.19 5.80 -23.85
CA ALA A 234 -0.49 5.81 -22.42
C ALA A 234 -0.38 4.38 -21.89
N ALA A 235 0.03 4.26 -20.62
CA ALA A 235 0.11 2.95 -19.96
C ALA A 235 -1.24 2.21 -20.05
N PRO A 236 -1.23 0.89 -20.31
CA PRO A 236 -2.45 0.10 -20.30
C PRO A 236 -3.20 0.25 -18.98
N GLN A 237 -4.50 0.48 -19.04
CA GLN A 237 -5.37 0.57 -17.86
C GLN A 237 -5.54 -0.79 -17.21
N ARG A 238 -5.50 -1.85 -18.03
CA ARG A 238 -5.60 -3.24 -17.58
C ARG A 238 -4.83 -4.14 -18.54
N VAL A 239 -4.12 -5.12 -17.96
CA VAL A 239 -3.44 -6.21 -18.67
C VAL A 239 -3.90 -7.52 -18.04
N PHE A 240 -4.32 -8.46 -18.85
CA PHE A 240 -4.72 -9.78 -18.36
C PHE A 240 -4.55 -10.84 -19.46
N THR A 241 -4.54 -12.10 -19.06
CA THR A 241 -4.36 -13.23 -19.95
C THR A 241 -5.64 -14.06 -20.04
N LEU A 242 -5.85 -14.74 -21.17
CA LEU A 242 -6.98 -15.66 -21.38
C LEU A 242 -6.44 -16.96 -21.99
N GLY A 243 -7.07 -18.07 -21.62
CA GLY A 243 -6.81 -19.38 -22.26
C GLY A 243 -7.73 -19.65 -23.44
N GLU A 244 -7.41 -20.67 -24.20
CA GLU A 244 -8.13 -21.30 -25.30
C GLU A 244 -8.91 -20.35 -26.22
N PRO A 245 -8.28 -19.72 -27.19
CA PRO A 245 -6.85 -19.69 -27.44
C PRO A 245 -6.10 -18.78 -26.45
N TRP A 246 -4.78 -18.97 -26.31
CA TRP A 246 -3.94 -18.14 -25.44
C TRP A 246 -3.87 -16.70 -25.93
N ARG A 247 -4.22 -15.76 -25.07
CA ARG A 247 -4.31 -14.35 -25.41
C ARG A 247 -3.76 -13.46 -24.31
N VAL A 248 -3.08 -12.42 -24.75
CA VAL A 248 -2.80 -11.25 -23.90
C VAL A 248 -3.73 -10.12 -24.30
N VAL A 249 -4.44 -9.56 -23.34
CA VAL A 249 -5.43 -8.51 -23.56
C VAL A 249 -4.96 -7.24 -22.89
N LEU A 250 -4.95 -6.15 -23.67
CA LEU A 250 -4.55 -4.82 -23.23
C LEU A 250 -5.75 -3.87 -23.35
N ASP A 251 -6.24 -3.35 -22.24
CA ASP A 251 -7.21 -2.25 -22.25
C ASP A 251 -6.43 -0.93 -22.16
N LEU A 252 -6.46 -0.16 -23.24
CA LEU A 252 -5.78 1.11 -23.40
C LEU A 252 -6.79 2.25 -23.24
N ALA A 253 -6.35 3.42 -22.77
CA ALA A 253 -7.20 4.60 -22.78
C ALA A 253 -7.63 4.94 -24.22
N ALA A 254 -8.89 5.31 -24.43
CA ALA A 254 -9.33 5.81 -25.70
C ALA A 254 -8.55 7.09 -26.04
N SER A 255 -7.89 7.12 -27.20
CA SER A 255 -7.26 8.35 -27.69
C SER A 255 -8.37 9.35 -27.98
N ARG A 256 -8.31 10.56 -27.44
CA ARG A 256 -9.02 11.69 -28.03
C ARG A 256 -8.43 11.86 -29.43
N GLU A 257 -9.22 11.76 -30.46
CA GLU A 257 -8.82 11.99 -31.85
C GLU A 257 -8.20 13.39 -31.94
N SER A 258 -6.87 13.43 -31.95
CA SER A 258 -6.16 14.61 -32.45
C SER A 258 -6.12 14.48 -33.95
N GLY A 259 -6.66 15.47 -34.64
CA GLY A 259 -6.82 15.51 -36.09
C GLY A 259 -5.54 15.10 -36.83
N ALA A 260 -5.74 14.43 -37.94
CA ALA A 260 -4.74 13.96 -38.86
C ALA A 260 -3.75 15.07 -39.25
N GLY A 261 -2.46 14.84 -39.08
CA GLY A 261 -1.44 15.68 -39.69
C GLY A 261 -0.17 15.95 -38.90
N ALA A 262 0.31 15.06 -38.01
CA ALA A 262 1.66 15.19 -37.44
C ALA A 262 2.48 13.95 -37.77
N THR A 263 3.53 14.14 -38.54
CA THR A 263 4.62 13.16 -38.73
C THR A 263 5.14 12.72 -37.34
N PRO A 264 5.27 11.43 -37.08
CA PRO A 264 5.78 10.98 -35.76
C PRO A 264 7.24 11.45 -35.65
N ALA A 265 7.46 12.45 -34.80
CA ALA A 265 8.80 12.80 -34.34
C ALA A 265 9.41 11.58 -33.64
N ALA A 266 10.70 11.36 -33.83
CA ALA A 266 11.45 10.35 -33.10
C ALA A 266 11.15 10.47 -31.61
N PRO A 267 11.03 9.35 -30.86
CA PRO A 267 10.70 9.42 -29.45
C PRO A 267 11.73 10.29 -28.73
N ALA A 268 11.27 11.45 -28.28
CA ALA A 268 12.10 12.35 -27.49
C ALA A 268 12.61 11.55 -26.27
N GLN A 269 13.88 11.70 -25.95
CA GLN A 269 14.43 11.11 -24.71
C GLN A 269 13.55 11.59 -23.53
N PRO A 270 13.21 10.70 -22.58
CA PRO A 270 12.37 11.08 -21.47
C PRO A 270 13.02 12.22 -20.70
N SER A 271 12.47 13.42 -20.82
CA SER A 271 12.94 14.63 -20.15
C SER A 271 11.98 14.96 -18.98
N LEU A 272 12.51 15.62 -17.96
CA LEU A 272 11.69 16.18 -16.89
C LEU A 272 10.69 17.20 -17.45
N ASP A 273 9.50 17.24 -16.86
CA ASP A 273 8.52 18.28 -17.16
C ASP A 273 9.17 19.68 -17.03
N PRO A 274 9.06 20.54 -18.05
CA PRO A 274 9.68 21.87 -18.05
C PRO A 274 9.23 22.73 -16.86
N ARG A 275 8.01 22.56 -16.37
CA ARG A 275 7.52 23.26 -15.17
C ARG A 275 8.36 22.90 -13.94
N LEU A 276 8.65 21.60 -13.74
CA LEU A 276 9.52 21.17 -12.65
C LEU A 276 10.94 21.68 -12.86
N GLN A 277 11.47 21.64 -14.07
CA GLN A 277 12.82 22.18 -14.37
C GLN A 277 12.95 23.63 -13.94
N GLY A 278 11.93 24.47 -14.21
CA GLY A 278 11.91 25.88 -13.80
C GLY A 278 11.84 26.10 -12.28
N LEU A 279 11.40 25.09 -11.52
CA LEU A 279 11.31 25.17 -10.05
C LEU A 279 12.52 24.56 -9.33
N LEU A 280 13.32 23.76 -10.03
CA LEU A 280 14.51 23.12 -9.44
C LEU A 280 15.57 24.17 -9.06
N GLY A 281 16.10 24.04 -7.84
CA GLY A 281 17.10 24.95 -7.27
C GLY A 281 16.55 26.25 -6.70
N SER A 282 15.27 26.58 -6.94
CA SER A 282 14.60 27.77 -6.38
C SER A 282 13.48 27.43 -5.39
N GLN A 283 12.52 26.63 -5.81
CA GLN A 283 11.37 26.23 -5.00
C GLN A 283 11.40 24.75 -4.61
N VAL A 284 12.02 23.90 -5.44
CA VAL A 284 12.17 22.46 -5.22
C VAL A 284 13.65 22.11 -5.28
N PHE A 285 14.15 21.44 -4.27
CA PHE A 285 15.55 20.99 -4.19
C PHE A 285 15.59 19.47 -4.25
N TRP A 286 16.12 18.92 -5.31
CA TRP A 286 16.26 17.50 -5.52
C TRP A 286 17.72 17.06 -5.48
N ASN A 287 18.06 16.19 -4.52
CA ASN A 287 19.39 15.63 -4.37
C ASN A 287 19.37 14.11 -4.53
N LYS A 288 20.38 13.60 -5.22
CA LYS A 288 20.69 12.17 -5.31
C LYS A 288 22.07 11.95 -4.71
N ASP A 289 22.11 11.28 -3.60
CA ASP A 289 23.34 11.08 -2.84
C ASP A 289 23.61 9.59 -2.60
N LEU A 290 24.89 9.27 -2.49
CA LEU A 290 25.36 8.03 -1.93
C LEU A 290 25.81 8.28 -0.50
N ARG A 291 25.14 7.67 0.47
CA ARG A 291 25.42 7.87 1.88
C ARG A 291 25.91 6.58 2.52
N SER A 292 26.90 6.71 3.40
CA SER A 292 27.39 5.62 4.24
C SER A 292 26.88 5.81 5.66
N PHE A 293 26.26 4.80 6.22
CA PHE A 293 25.78 4.79 7.59
C PHE A 293 25.85 3.38 8.17
N GLY A 294 26.36 3.23 9.39
CA GLY A 294 26.51 1.92 10.02
C GLY A 294 27.37 0.92 9.22
N GLY A 295 28.37 1.40 8.46
CA GLY A 295 29.21 0.55 7.59
C GLY A 295 28.52 0.11 6.30
N ARG A 296 27.27 0.51 6.05
CA ARG A 296 26.50 0.17 4.84
C ARG A 296 26.29 1.40 3.96
N ARG A 297 26.15 1.20 2.67
CA ARG A 297 25.95 2.27 1.68
C ARG A 297 24.52 2.27 1.18
N PHE A 298 23.91 3.46 1.11
CA PHE A 298 22.55 3.67 0.68
C PHE A 298 22.47 4.73 -0.42
N ARG A 299 21.62 4.50 -1.39
CA ARG A 299 21.22 5.52 -2.36
C ARG A 299 20.06 6.31 -1.73
N LEU A 300 20.29 7.60 -1.55
CA LEU A 300 19.27 8.54 -1.05
C LEU A 300 18.80 9.41 -2.21
N ASN A 301 17.49 9.47 -2.41
CA ASN A 301 16.86 10.54 -3.16
C ASN A 301 16.06 11.39 -2.16
N SER A 302 16.34 12.68 -2.12
CA SER A 302 15.62 13.63 -1.28
C SER A 302 15.08 14.79 -2.11
N VAL A 303 13.78 15.04 -1.96
CA VAL A 303 13.13 16.22 -2.49
C VAL A 303 12.66 17.04 -1.31
N ARG A 304 13.04 18.33 -1.28
CA ARG A 304 12.61 19.27 -0.25
C ARG A 304 12.02 20.52 -0.87
N MET A 305 11.01 21.06 -0.23
CA MET A 305 10.42 22.33 -0.59
C MET A 305 9.96 23.08 0.66
N ASP A 306 10.08 24.40 0.65
CA ASP A 306 9.43 25.25 1.64
C ASP A 306 7.95 25.37 1.26
N PRO A 307 7.00 24.85 2.07
CA PRO A 307 5.60 24.90 1.71
C PRO A 307 4.99 26.31 1.80
N LEU A 308 5.65 27.22 2.52
CA LEU A 308 5.21 28.60 2.61
C LEU A 308 5.65 29.38 1.36
N GLY A 309 4.71 30.03 0.68
CA GLY A 309 5.00 30.83 -0.51
C GLY A 309 5.43 30.05 -1.76
N ASN A 310 5.34 28.70 -1.75
CA ASN A 310 5.65 27.89 -2.90
C ASN A 310 4.48 27.84 -3.90
N SER A 311 4.79 27.70 -5.19
CA SER A 311 3.79 27.51 -6.25
C SER A 311 3.19 26.09 -6.26
N LEU A 312 3.77 25.17 -5.47
CA LEU A 312 3.29 23.82 -5.28
C LEU A 312 2.66 23.63 -3.90
N GLU A 313 1.77 22.65 -3.81
CA GLU A 313 1.19 22.20 -2.55
C GLU A 313 1.23 20.68 -2.43
N LEU A 314 1.24 20.19 -1.19
CA LEU A 314 1.16 18.75 -0.91
C LEU A 314 -0.30 18.28 -1.04
N ARG A 315 -0.51 17.18 -1.79
CA ARG A 315 -1.83 16.56 -1.98
C ARG A 315 -1.77 15.06 -1.77
N ASN A 316 -2.88 14.50 -1.28
CA ASN A 316 -3.13 13.07 -1.37
C ASN A 316 -3.38 12.69 -2.82
N LEU A 317 -2.76 11.59 -3.25
CA LEU A 317 -2.99 11.02 -4.57
C LEU A 317 -3.73 9.70 -4.39
N SER A 318 -4.95 9.60 -4.93
CA SER A 318 -5.78 8.42 -4.86
C SER A 318 -6.43 8.09 -6.20
N ARG A 319 -7.00 6.89 -6.33
CA ARG A 319 -7.69 6.51 -7.56
C ARG A 319 -9.01 7.26 -7.79
N GLY A 320 -9.64 7.74 -6.73
CA GLY A 320 -10.86 8.57 -6.80
C GLY A 320 -12.17 7.81 -7.11
N ALA A 321 -12.13 6.52 -7.40
CA ALA A 321 -13.33 5.72 -7.72
C ALA A 321 -13.50 4.58 -6.71
N GLY A 322 -13.81 4.94 -5.46
CA GLY A 322 -13.89 3.99 -4.35
C GLY A 322 -12.51 3.53 -3.86
N MET A 323 -12.51 2.76 -2.79
CA MET A 323 -11.27 2.39 -2.10
C MET A 323 -10.68 1.05 -2.56
N GLU A 324 -11.38 0.25 -3.35
CA GLU A 324 -10.83 -1.01 -3.87
C GLU A 324 -10.01 -0.77 -5.15
N GLY A 325 -8.76 -1.19 -5.13
CA GLY A 325 -7.90 -1.24 -6.32
C GLY A 325 -6.56 -0.56 -6.14
N LEU A 326 -5.64 -0.91 -7.05
CA LEU A 326 -4.27 -0.40 -7.09
C LEU A 326 -3.98 0.23 -8.44
N THR A 327 -2.99 1.11 -8.50
CA THR A 327 -2.48 1.72 -9.72
C THR A 327 -1.01 2.09 -9.55
N THR A 328 -0.29 2.35 -10.63
CA THR A 328 1.12 2.73 -10.52
C THR A 328 1.27 4.20 -10.08
N LEU A 329 2.34 4.49 -9.37
CA LEU A 329 2.64 5.85 -8.92
C LEU A 329 2.69 6.89 -10.06
N PRO A 330 3.28 6.61 -11.24
CA PRO A 330 3.22 7.55 -12.37
C PRO A 330 1.81 7.85 -12.87
N LEU A 331 0.89 6.87 -12.79
CA LEU A 331 -0.52 7.10 -13.15
C LEU A 331 -1.22 7.99 -12.12
N LEU A 332 -0.93 7.81 -10.83
CA LEU A 332 -1.42 8.71 -9.79
C LEU A 332 -0.88 10.11 -10.00
N ALA A 333 0.43 10.27 -10.21
CA ALA A 333 1.06 11.57 -10.46
C ALA A 333 0.41 12.29 -11.64
N ARG A 334 0.22 11.62 -12.77
CA ARG A 334 -0.45 12.20 -13.95
C ARG A 334 -1.89 12.62 -13.70
N ARG A 335 -2.65 11.81 -12.95
CA ARG A 335 -4.05 12.11 -12.64
C ARG A 335 -4.23 13.42 -11.89
N TYR A 336 -3.29 13.75 -11.02
CA TYR A 336 -3.32 14.95 -10.18
C TYR A 336 -2.43 16.07 -10.71
N ASP A 337 -1.81 15.90 -11.87
CA ASP A 337 -0.80 16.82 -12.42
C ASP A 337 0.35 17.07 -11.44
N ALA A 338 0.74 16.04 -10.68
CA ALA A 338 1.80 16.13 -9.70
C ALA A 338 3.17 16.16 -10.38
N LEU A 339 3.94 17.22 -10.12
CA LEU A 339 5.30 17.37 -10.62
C LEU A 339 6.30 16.50 -9.87
N VAL A 340 6.01 16.20 -8.61
CA VAL A 340 6.76 15.26 -7.77
C VAL A 340 5.75 14.34 -7.10
N ALA A 341 6.04 13.05 -7.01
CA ALA A 341 5.20 12.13 -6.24
C ALA A 341 6.03 11.01 -5.59
N ILE A 342 5.62 10.60 -4.40
CA ILE A 342 6.06 9.38 -3.71
C ILE A 342 4.86 8.49 -3.42
N ASN A 343 5.09 7.18 -3.25
CA ASN A 343 4.05 6.29 -2.76
C ASN A 343 3.63 6.67 -1.33
N GLY A 344 2.42 6.30 -0.96
CA GLY A 344 1.81 6.67 0.33
C GLY A 344 1.79 5.55 1.36
N GLY A 345 0.64 5.43 2.05
CA GLY A 345 0.43 4.50 3.15
C GLY A 345 0.27 3.05 2.74
N TYR A 346 0.21 2.18 3.75
CA TYR A 346 0.06 0.74 3.58
C TYR A 346 -1.28 0.33 2.99
N PHE A 347 -1.30 -0.81 2.33
CA PHE A 347 -2.51 -1.41 1.77
C PHE A 347 -2.45 -2.94 1.81
N ASN A 348 -3.63 -3.57 1.76
CA ASN A 348 -3.73 -5.01 1.59
C ASN A 348 -3.60 -5.36 0.11
N ARG A 349 -2.52 -6.02 -0.28
CA ARG A 349 -2.23 -6.36 -1.68
C ARG A 349 -3.25 -7.30 -2.29
N VAL A 350 -3.80 -8.21 -1.49
CA VAL A 350 -4.77 -9.21 -1.93
C VAL A 350 -6.14 -8.58 -2.14
N ARG A 351 -6.62 -7.81 -1.16
CA ARG A 351 -7.92 -7.12 -1.22
C ARG A 351 -7.86 -5.78 -1.94
N ARG A 352 -6.65 -5.25 -2.18
CA ARG A 352 -6.40 -3.95 -2.81
C ARG A 352 -7.07 -2.79 -2.08
N LEU A 353 -7.09 -2.86 -0.75
CA LEU A 353 -7.75 -1.91 0.14
C LEU A 353 -6.73 -1.19 1.01
N PRO A 354 -6.98 0.08 1.40
CA PRO A 354 -6.07 0.85 2.25
C PRO A 354 -6.00 0.26 3.66
N LEU A 355 -4.84 0.42 4.30
CA LEU A 355 -4.58 0.02 5.69
C LEU A 355 -4.06 1.22 6.48
N GLY A 356 -4.96 2.05 6.98
CA GLY A 356 -4.62 3.22 7.78
C GLY A 356 -5.28 4.49 7.30
N ALA A 357 -4.92 5.60 7.94
CA ALA A 357 -5.55 6.89 7.73
C ALA A 357 -5.34 7.42 6.30
N LEU A 358 -6.43 7.84 5.69
CA LEU A 358 -6.45 8.62 4.47
C LEU A 358 -7.62 9.59 4.57
N ARG A 359 -7.32 10.86 4.82
CA ARG A 359 -8.30 11.94 4.84
C ARG A 359 -7.95 12.94 3.77
N ASP A 360 -8.89 13.26 2.92
CA ASP A 360 -8.71 14.21 1.82
C ASP A 360 -9.82 15.24 1.87
N GLN A 361 -9.45 16.52 1.87
CA GLN A 361 -10.37 17.66 1.94
C GLN A 361 -11.45 17.52 3.03
N GLY A 362 -11.04 17.06 4.21
CA GLY A 362 -11.93 16.88 5.36
C GLY A 362 -12.72 15.58 5.40
N GLN A 363 -12.67 14.75 4.37
CA GLN A 363 -13.40 13.49 4.29
C GLN A 363 -12.50 12.29 4.60
N TRP A 364 -12.89 11.42 5.51
CA TRP A 364 -12.22 10.14 5.76
C TRP A 364 -12.51 9.15 4.61
N LEU A 365 -11.52 8.96 3.73
CA LEU A 365 -11.54 7.90 2.72
C LEU A 365 -11.19 6.55 3.36
N SER A 366 -10.29 6.58 4.38
CA SER A 366 -9.96 5.43 5.23
C SER A 366 -9.56 5.94 6.60
N GLY A 367 -10.10 5.34 7.66
CA GLY A 367 -9.83 5.72 9.04
C GLY A 367 -8.46 5.24 9.54
N PRO A 368 -7.92 5.85 10.59
CA PRO A 368 -6.70 5.40 11.25
C PRO A 368 -6.90 4.03 11.90
N ILE A 369 -5.83 3.25 11.99
CA ILE A 369 -5.81 1.95 12.66
C ILE A 369 -4.62 1.86 13.62
N LEU A 370 -4.74 1.07 14.67
CA LEU A 370 -3.65 0.66 15.56
C LEU A 370 -2.84 1.83 16.15
N ASN A 371 -3.42 3.01 16.27
CA ASN A 371 -2.74 4.23 16.71
C ASN A 371 -1.41 4.48 15.99
N ARG A 372 -1.38 4.22 14.67
CA ARG A 372 -0.19 4.37 13.83
C ARG A 372 0.17 5.83 13.59
N GLY A 373 1.43 6.03 13.20
CA GLY A 373 1.93 7.32 12.77
C GLY A 373 1.16 7.88 11.57
N VAL A 374 0.92 9.18 11.60
CA VAL A 374 0.30 9.95 10.52
C VAL A 374 1.07 11.25 10.27
N VAL A 375 0.91 11.78 9.06
CA VAL A 375 1.21 13.15 8.70
C VAL A 375 -0.10 13.87 8.37
N ALA A 376 -0.27 15.08 8.88
CA ALA A 376 -1.46 15.89 8.73
C ALA A 376 -1.09 17.31 8.28
N TRP A 377 -1.83 17.87 7.33
CA TRP A 377 -1.54 19.20 6.79
C TRP A 377 -2.78 19.94 6.29
N GLU A 378 -2.65 21.23 6.19
CA GLU A 378 -3.65 22.13 5.63
C GLU A 378 -2.98 23.13 4.69
N GLY A 379 -3.50 23.25 3.47
CA GLY A 379 -3.02 24.20 2.47
C GLY A 379 -1.50 24.17 2.30
N GLY A 380 -0.87 25.34 2.34
CA GLY A 380 0.58 25.49 2.21
C GLY A 380 1.33 25.53 3.54
N SER A 381 0.78 24.99 4.62
CA SER A 381 1.46 24.93 5.91
C SER A 381 2.46 23.77 5.97
N LEU A 382 3.41 23.86 6.90
CA LEU A 382 4.25 22.73 7.26
C LEU A 382 3.37 21.58 7.79
N PRO A 383 3.61 20.35 7.36
CA PRO A 383 2.89 19.20 7.88
C PRO A 383 3.26 18.93 9.35
N ARG A 384 2.29 18.42 10.10
CA ARG A 384 2.42 18.00 11.49
C ARG A 384 2.41 16.47 11.55
N PHE A 385 3.16 15.92 12.48
CA PHE A 385 3.39 14.49 12.61
C PHE A 385 2.99 13.99 14.00
N GLY A 386 2.53 12.78 14.10
CA GLY A 386 2.19 12.15 15.36
C GLY A 386 1.47 10.83 15.18
N ARG A 387 0.99 10.25 16.26
CA ARG A 387 0.13 9.06 16.23
C ARG A 387 -1.33 9.48 16.29
N LEU A 388 -2.20 8.74 15.61
CA LEU A 388 -3.61 9.09 15.53
C LEU A 388 -4.49 7.85 15.73
N HIS A 389 -5.47 8.00 16.61
CA HIS A 389 -6.59 7.10 16.78
C HIS A 389 -7.89 7.88 16.60
N LEU A 390 -8.91 7.24 16.03
CA LEU A 390 -10.25 7.79 15.89
C LEU A 390 -11.19 6.97 16.76
N GLN A 391 -11.77 7.59 17.76
CA GLN A 391 -12.82 7.02 18.58
C GLN A 391 -14.16 7.37 17.96
N GLU A 392 -14.92 6.36 17.58
CA GLU A 392 -16.30 6.53 17.15
C GLU A 392 -17.22 5.61 17.95
N TRP A 393 -18.46 6.04 18.15
CA TRP A 393 -19.48 5.22 18.75
C TRP A 393 -20.86 5.59 18.24
N VAL A 394 -21.75 4.62 18.33
CA VAL A 394 -23.16 4.76 18.02
C VAL A 394 -23.91 4.97 19.34
N ASP A 395 -24.70 6.02 19.40
CA ASP A 395 -25.67 6.28 20.45
C ASP A 395 -27.08 6.01 19.88
N ASP A 396 -27.83 5.10 20.50
CA ASP A 396 -29.18 4.74 20.10
C ASP A 396 -30.26 5.33 21.03
N GLY A 397 -29.87 6.31 21.86
CA GLY A 397 -30.72 6.95 22.85
C GLY A 397 -30.94 6.13 24.12
N THR A 398 -30.32 4.94 24.22
CA THR A 398 -30.26 4.16 25.46
C THR A 398 -29.02 4.55 26.26
N ALA A 399 -28.92 4.09 27.49
CA ALA A 399 -27.69 4.34 28.30
C ALA A 399 -26.43 3.62 27.76
N ARG A 400 -26.56 2.84 26.68
CA ARG A 400 -25.47 2.02 26.12
C ARG A 400 -24.99 2.59 24.81
N GLN A 401 -23.73 3.01 24.78
CA GLN A 401 -23.03 3.38 23.56
C GLN A 401 -22.31 2.16 22.96
N SER A 402 -22.40 1.98 21.65
CA SER A 402 -21.72 0.90 20.92
C SER A 402 -20.49 1.46 20.20
N PRO A 403 -19.26 1.00 20.53
CA PRO A 403 -18.06 1.49 19.85
C PRO A 403 -18.05 1.07 18.38
N VAL A 404 -17.60 1.97 17.52
CA VAL A 404 -17.27 1.71 16.11
C VAL A 404 -15.76 1.57 16.01
N ASP A 405 -15.31 0.36 15.75
CA ASP A 405 -13.87 0.04 15.79
C ASP A 405 -13.14 0.51 14.53
N PHE A 406 -13.84 0.62 13.40
CA PHE A 406 -13.24 0.92 12.10
C PHE A 406 -14.12 1.85 11.27
N VAL A 407 -13.48 2.80 10.58
CA VAL A 407 -14.14 3.71 9.63
C VAL A 407 -13.52 3.51 8.27
N ASN A 408 -14.31 3.19 7.25
CA ASN A 408 -13.84 2.99 5.87
C ASN A 408 -12.53 2.18 5.82
N SER A 409 -12.46 1.02 6.46
CA SER A 409 -11.20 0.32 6.72
C SER A 409 -11.10 -1.00 5.98
N GLY A 410 -9.97 -1.21 5.30
CA GLY A 410 -9.54 -2.51 4.78
C GLY A 410 -8.92 -3.44 5.85
N TYR A 411 -8.72 -2.95 7.07
CA TYR A 411 -8.23 -3.73 8.21
C TYR A 411 -9.40 -4.47 8.87
N VAL A 412 -9.53 -5.76 8.53
CA VAL A 412 -10.70 -6.57 8.89
C VAL A 412 -10.45 -7.34 10.17
N LYS A 413 -11.16 -6.97 11.23
CA LYS A 413 -11.15 -7.62 12.54
C LYS A 413 -12.58 -7.75 13.07
N ARG A 414 -12.75 -8.51 14.17
CA ARG A 414 -13.99 -8.53 14.94
C ARG A 414 -14.32 -7.12 15.43
N GLY A 415 -15.58 -6.73 15.38
CA GLY A 415 -16.06 -5.44 15.85
C GLY A 415 -17.11 -4.83 14.93
N LEU A 416 -17.48 -3.59 15.21
CA LEU A 416 -18.39 -2.78 14.39
C LEU A 416 -17.57 -1.87 13.49
N ALA A 417 -17.91 -1.84 12.20
CA ALA A 417 -17.26 -0.96 11.23
C ALA A 417 -18.28 -0.06 10.55
N ARG A 418 -17.93 1.19 10.28
CA ARG A 418 -18.72 2.14 9.51
C ARG A 418 -18.12 2.36 8.14
N TYR A 419 -18.95 2.29 7.10
CA TYR A 419 -18.58 2.59 5.73
C TYR A 419 -19.48 3.69 5.18
N THR A 420 -18.90 4.65 4.49
CA THR A 420 -19.58 5.83 3.93
C THR A 420 -19.52 5.81 2.40
N ALA A 421 -20.17 6.75 1.73
CA ALA A 421 -20.08 6.94 0.28
C ALA A 421 -18.63 7.05 -0.24
N ALA A 422 -17.69 7.56 0.56
CA ALA A 422 -16.28 7.65 0.20
C ALA A 422 -15.61 6.29 -0.05
N TRP A 423 -16.12 5.24 0.58
CA TRP A 423 -15.66 3.86 0.33
C TRP A 423 -16.06 3.35 -1.05
N GLY A 424 -17.17 3.84 -1.57
CA GLY A 424 -17.82 3.30 -2.77
C GLY A 424 -18.78 2.16 -2.43
N SER A 425 -18.95 1.20 -3.33
CA SER A 425 -19.79 0.03 -3.06
C SER A 425 -19.12 -0.89 -2.04
N TYR A 426 -19.82 -1.20 -0.95
CA TYR A 426 -19.33 -2.14 0.05
C TYR A 426 -19.60 -3.58 -0.38
N ARG A 427 -18.58 -4.43 -0.30
CA ARG A 427 -18.69 -5.89 -0.41
C ARG A 427 -18.18 -6.55 0.85
N ALA A 428 -18.80 -7.66 1.25
CA ALA A 428 -18.38 -8.40 2.43
C ALA A 428 -16.86 -8.67 2.44
N LEU A 429 -16.22 -8.32 3.54
CA LEU A 429 -14.79 -8.50 3.76
C LEU A 429 -14.47 -9.74 4.62
N SER A 430 -15.52 -10.33 5.23
CA SER A 430 -15.44 -11.61 5.97
C SER A 430 -16.70 -12.44 5.75
N GLY A 431 -16.65 -13.74 6.12
CA GLY A 431 -17.72 -14.68 5.80
C GLY A 431 -18.98 -14.55 6.66
N ALA A 432 -18.93 -13.83 7.79
CA ALA A 432 -20.05 -13.70 8.72
C ALA A 432 -20.26 -12.22 9.08
N GLU A 433 -20.85 -11.47 8.18
CA GLU A 433 -21.16 -10.06 8.36
C GLU A 433 -22.66 -9.82 8.30
N GLN A 434 -23.15 -8.93 9.15
CA GLN A 434 -24.48 -8.35 9.09
C GLN A 434 -24.32 -6.83 9.07
N ALA A 435 -25.26 -6.11 8.44
CA ALA A 435 -25.17 -4.66 8.40
C ALA A 435 -26.54 -3.99 8.48
N VAL A 436 -26.52 -2.73 8.91
CA VAL A 436 -27.64 -1.80 8.78
C VAL A 436 -27.19 -0.59 7.96
N LEU A 437 -28.05 -0.18 7.03
CA LEU A 437 -27.88 1.05 6.26
C LEU A 437 -28.62 2.17 6.98
N LEU A 438 -27.89 3.25 7.25
CA LEU A 438 -28.43 4.48 7.81
C LEU A 438 -28.57 5.53 6.70
N ARG A 439 -29.63 6.32 6.77
CA ARG A 439 -29.78 7.58 6.05
C ARG A 439 -30.30 8.61 7.05
N ASP A 440 -29.62 9.72 7.17
CA ASP A 440 -29.94 10.79 8.12
C ASP A 440 -30.09 10.27 9.58
N GLY A 441 -29.22 9.33 9.94
CA GLY A 441 -29.20 8.71 11.27
C GLY A 441 -30.35 7.73 11.55
N VAL A 442 -31.16 7.35 10.55
CA VAL A 442 -32.24 6.37 10.71
C VAL A 442 -31.93 5.09 9.96
N VAL A 443 -32.08 3.95 10.61
CA VAL A 443 -31.92 2.62 9.99
C VAL A 443 -32.99 2.43 8.92
N GLN A 444 -32.55 2.36 7.65
CA GLN A 444 -33.42 2.16 6.49
C GLN A 444 -33.57 0.69 6.14
N ARG A 445 -32.49 -0.08 6.30
CA ARG A 445 -32.44 -1.48 5.85
C ARG A 445 -31.43 -2.29 6.63
N ARG A 446 -31.72 -3.59 6.76
CA ARG A 446 -30.80 -4.60 7.27
C ARG A 446 -30.31 -5.49 6.12
N TYR A 447 -29.05 -5.91 6.20
CA TYR A 447 -28.43 -6.80 5.23
C TYR A 447 -27.81 -8.00 5.94
N ASP A 448 -27.97 -9.16 5.36
CA ASP A 448 -27.27 -10.39 5.72
C ASP A 448 -25.99 -10.57 4.88
N SER A 449 -25.25 -11.63 5.15
CA SER A 449 -23.99 -11.93 4.46
C SER A 449 -24.16 -12.13 2.95
N ALA A 450 -25.30 -12.65 2.50
CA ALA A 450 -25.56 -12.92 1.08
C ALA A 450 -25.72 -11.60 0.30
N TRP A 451 -26.49 -10.67 0.84
CA TRP A 451 -26.64 -9.33 0.27
C TRP A 451 -25.31 -8.56 0.24
N LEU A 452 -24.55 -8.62 1.35
CA LEU A 452 -23.26 -7.95 1.43
C LEU A 452 -22.24 -8.53 0.45
N ALA A 453 -22.28 -9.82 0.17
CA ALA A 453 -21.41 -10.45 -0.84
C ALA A 453 -21.72 -9.98 -2.27
N ALA A 454 -23.00 -9.71 -2.57
CA ALA A 454 -23.42 -9.16 -3.87
C ALA A 454 -22.95 -7.71 -4.06
N GLY A 455 -22.78 -6.95 -2.98
CA GLY A 455 -22.35 -5.57 -2.97
C GLY A 455 -23.50 -4.58 -2.71
N VAL A 456 -23.24 -3.66 -1.80
CA VAL A 456 -24.17 -2.59 -1.41
C VAL A 456 -23.58 -1.26 -1.83
N PRO A 457 -24.17 -0.56 -2.82
CA PRO A 457 -23.74 0.78 -3.17
C PRO A 457 -24.08 1.75 -2.03
N LEU A 458 -23.18 2.70 -1.77
CA LEU A 458 -23.37 3.72 -0.73
C LEU A 458 -23.49 5.09 -1.40
N GLY A 459 -24.62 5.76 -1.18
CA GLY A 459 -24.87 7.11 -1.64
C GLY A 459 -24.43 8.18 -0.64
N THR A 460 -24.44 9.43 -1.07
CA THR A 460 -24.18 10.58 -0.20
C THR A 460 -25.21 10.62 0.95
N GLY A 461 -24.75 10.84 2.17
CA GLY A 461 -25.61 10.84 3.37
C GLY A 461 -25.97 9.44 3.87
N GLU A 462 -25.41 8.39 3.29
CA GLU A 462 -25.59 7.02 3.76
C GLU A 462 -24.36 6.52 4.51
N ASP A 463 -24.63 5.83 5.62
CA ASP A 463 -23.66 5.10 6.42
C ASP A 463 -24.08 3.63 6.52
N LEU A 464 -23.14 2.72 6.30
CA LEU A 464 -23.34 1.29 6.50
C LEU A 464 -22.58 0.85 7.75
N LEU A 465 -23.32 0.45 8.80
CA LEU A 465 -22.73 -0.16 9.99
C LEU A 465 -22.67 -1.66 9.81
N VAL A 466 -21.45 -2.21 9.76
CA VAL A 466 -21.17 -3.62 9.52
C VAL A 466 -20.68 -4.29 10.80
N ALA A 467 -21.40 -5.27 11.29
CA ALA A 467 -21.06 -6.07 12.46
C ALA A 467 -20.30 -7.34 12.04
N ARG A 468 -19.12 -7.57 12.63
CA ARG A 468 -18.28 -8.75 12.45
C ARG A 468 -18.15 -9.51 13.76
N SER A 469 -18.94 -10.57 13.91
CA SER A 469 -18.97 -11.39 15.14
C SER A 469 -19.29 -10.58 16.41
N VAL A 470 -20.05 -9.49 16.28
CA VAL A 470 -20.62 -8.69 17.37
C VAL A 470 -22.12 -8.51 17.13
N PRO A 471 -22.92 -8.22 18.17
CA PRO A 471 -24.36 -7.96 18.02
C PRO A 471 -24.64 -6.75 17.13
N LEU A 472 -25.74 -6.81 16.40
CA LEU A 472 -26.29 -5.70 15.60
C LEU A 472 -27.79 -5.53 16.01
N PRO A 473 -28.07 -4.82 17.10
CA PRO A 473 -29.41 -4.85 17.74
C PRO A 473 -30.45 -3.95 17.07
N TRP A 474 -30.03 -3.09 16.16
CA TRP A 474 -30.90 -2.03 15.63
C TRP A 474 -31.81 -2.53 14.51
N GLU A 475 -33.12 -2.27 14.65
CA GLU A 475 -34.13 -2.59 13.66
C GLU A 475 -34.42 -1.40 12.74
N VAL A 476 -35.09 -1.65 11.62
CA VAL A 476 -35.50 -0.60 10.68
C VAL A 476 -36.36 0.44 11.41
N GLY A 477 -36.12 1.71 11.20
CA GLY A 477 -36.74 2.83 11.88
C GLY A 477 -35.99 3.29 13.14
N THR A 478 -35.06 2.53 13.68
CA THR A 478 -34.23 2.97 14.82
C THR A 478 -33.44 4.22 14.45
N ARG A 479 -33.49 5.25 15.30
CA ARG A 479 -32.64 6.45 15.16
C ARG A 479 -31.34 6.26 15.91
N LEU A 480 -30.24 6.50 15.24
CA LEU A 480 -28.87 6.38 15.76
C LEU A 480 -28.13 7.68 15.57
N GLN A 481 -27.33 8.08 16.55
CA GLN A 481 -26.42 9.19 16.46
C GLN A 481 -24.99 8.65 16.40
N LEU A 482 -24.23 9.08 15.38
CA LEU A 482 -22.81 8.74 15.24
C LEU A 482 -21.99 9.87 15.89
N LEU A 483 -21.15 9.50 16.83
CA LEU A 483 -20.25 10.42 17.53
C LEU A 483 -18.81 10.04 17.19
N SER A 484 -17.97 11.04 16.88
CA SER A 484 -16.59 10.82 16.44
C SER A 484 -15.64 11.81 17.13
N ARG A 485 -14.54 11.27 17.65
CA ARG A 485 -13.50 12.07 18.32
C ARG A 485 -12.11 11.57 17.94
N PRO A 486 -11.29 12.39 17.28
CA PRO A 486 -9.87 12.05 17.08
C PRO A 486 -9.09 12.21 18.39
N SER A 487 -8.04 11.40 18.57
CA SER A 487 -7.17 11.44 19.75
C SER A 487 -6.28 12.69 19.82
N SER A 488 -6.18 13.43 18.74
CA SER A 488 -5.43 14.67 18.64
C SER A 488 -5.99 15.57 17.52
N ASP A 489 -5.58 16.81 17.49
CA ASP A 489 -5.93 17.81 16.46
C ASP A 489 -5.43 17.44 15.05
N LEU A 490 -4.50 16.47 14.94
CA LEU A 490 -4.08 15.92 13.65
C LEU A 490 -5.27 15.32 12.87
N GLY A 491 -6.23 14.73 13.58
CA GLY A 491 -7.44 14.18 12.97
C GLY A 491 -8.47 15.24 12.53
N LEU A 492 -8.28 16.50 12.89
CA LEU A 492 -9.11 17.64 12.46
C LEU A 492 -8.58 18.26 11.16
N ALA A 493 -7.29 18.05 10.83
CA ALA A 493 -6.71 18.58 9.60
C ALA A 493 -7.46 18.08 8.36
N PRO A 494 -7.64 18.90 7.32
CA PRO A 494 -8.35 18.50 6.11
C PRO A 494 -7.66 17.36 5.35
N ASN A 495 -6.34 17.24 5.48
CA ASN A 495 -5.57 16.20 4.82
C ASN A 495 -4.75 15.42 5.84
N VAL A 496 -4.86 14.08 5.79
CA VAL A 496 -4.10 13.16 6.63
C VAL A 496 -3.68 11.96 5.80
N MET A 497 -2.41 11.57 5.93
CA MET A 497 -1.88 10.30 5.39
C MET A 497 -1.32 9.46 6.53
N GLY A 498 -1.80 8.24 6.64
CA GLY A 498 -1.29 7.24 7.57
C GLY A 498 -0.10 6.49 6.98
N GLY A 499 0.84 6.19 7.84
CA GLY A 499 2.01 5.37 7.54
C GLY A 499 2.38 4.53 8.75
N GLY A 500 3.62 4.65 9.14
CA GLY A 500 4.18 4.05 10.35
C GLY A 500 5.37 3.12 10.07
N PRO A 501 6.17 2.83 11.07
CA PRO A 501 6.17 3.53 12.36
C PRO A 501 6.54 5.01 12.24
N LEU A 502 6.07 5.83 13.21
CA LEU A 502 6.59 7.18 13.40
C LEU A 502 8.07 7.07 13.81
N LEU A 503 8.96 7.71 13.04
CA LEU A 503 10.40 7.59 13.22
C LEU A 503 10.96 8.68 14.12
N LEU A 504 10.63 9.94 13.80
CA LEU A 504 11.10 11.12 14.53
C LEU A 504 9.93 12.01 14.94
N GLN A 505 10.06 12.64 16.10
CA GLN A 505 9.18 13.72 16.57
C GLN A 505 9.98 14.73 17.41
N GLY A 506 9.97 15.99 17.03
CA GLY A 506 10.73 17.05 17.69
C GLY A 506 12.24 16.78 17.75
N GLY A 507 12.83 16.21 16.70
CA GLY A 507 14.25 15.88 16.60
C GLY A 507 14.67 14.61 17.38
N ARG A 508 13.71 13.90 18.00
CA ARG A 508 13.99 12.69 18.78
C ARG A 508 13.48 11.44 18.05
N ILE A 509 14.21 10.34 18.14
CA ILE A 509 13.75 9.05 17.67
C ILE A 509 12.65 8.55 18.60
N VAL A 510 11.44 8.33 18.02
CA VAL A 510 10.24 7.86 18.73
C VAL A 510 9.73 6.53 18.17
N LEU A 511 10.60 5.80 17.48
CA LEU A 511 10.29 4.54 16.84
C LEU A 511 9.81 3.49 17.85
N ASP A 512 8.52 3.20 17.85
CA ASP A 512 7.88 2.13 18.60
C ASP A 512 6.92 1.36 17.69
N GLY A 513 7.49 0.58 16.79
CA GLY A 513 6.69 -0.13 15.79
C GLY A 513 5.86 -1.27 16.38
N LEU A 514 6.24 -1.84 17.53
CA LEU A 514 5.43 -2.87 18.19
C LEU A 514 4.13 -2.27 18.71
N ALA A 515 4.18 -1.11 19.35
CA ALA A 515 2.97 -0.39 19.80
C ALA A 515 2.07 0.04 18.63
N GLU A 516 2.64 0.24 17.43
CA GLU A 516 1.92 0.53 16.19
C GLU A 516 1.45 -0.75 15.45
N GLY A 517 1.59 -1.94 16.07
CA GLY A 517 1.11 -3.21 15.53
C GLY A 517 1.92 -3.77 14.36
N PHE A 518 3.20 -3.39 14.24
CA PHE A 518 4.11 -4.00 13.27
C PHE A 518 4.81 -5.24 13.85
N SER A 519 5.06 -6.24 13.01
CA SER A 519 5.72 -7.46 13.45
C SER A 519 7.21 -7.22 13.77
N PRO A 520 7.81 -8.01 14.70
CA PRO A 520 9.25 -7.93 14.94
C PRO A 520 10.10 -8.21 13.70
N ALA A 521 9.63 -9.07 12.80
CA ALA A 521 10.29 -9.36 11.53
C ALA A 521 10.33 -8.12 10.64
N PHE A 522 9.20 -7.43 10.47
CA PHE A 522 9.11 -6.18 9.72
C PHE A 522 10.06 -5.09 10.26
N LEU A 523 10.14 -4.96 11.58
CA LEU A 523 10.97 -3.94 12.22
C LEU A 523 12.48 -4.17 12.01
N ARG A 524 12.90 -5.42 11.92
CA ARG A 524 14.30 -5.79 11.66
C ARG A 524 14.67 -5.88 10.18
N GLN A 525 13.67 -5.88 9.31
CA GLN A 525 13.89 -6.06 7.87
C GLN A 525 14.62 -4.86 7.26
N GLY A 526 15.70 -5.12 6.53
CA GLY A 526 16.29 -4.17 5.59
C GLY A 526 15.47 -4.14 4.29
N ALA A 527 15.01 -2.95 3.89
CA ALA A 527 14.21 -2.78 2.67
C ALA A 527 14.35 -1.35 2.12
N PRO A 528 14.06 -1.12 0.83
CA PRO A 528 13.82 0.23 0.35
C PRO A 528 12.77 0.94 1.21
N ARG A 529 13.00 2.21 1.53
CA ARG A 529 12.12 2.99 2.40
C ARG A 529 11.63 4.24 1.68
N THR A 530 10.38 4.59 1.95
CA THR A 530 9.78 5.87 1.59
C THR A 530 9.44 6.60 2.88
N VAL A 531 9.84 7.86 2.96
CA VAL A 531 9.66 8.70 4.15
C VAL A 531 9.14 10.07 3.74
N ILE A 532 8.20 10.59 4.53
CA ILE A 532 7.86 12.01 4.56
C ILE A 532 8.34 12.60 5.87
N GLY A 533 8.93 13.79 5.84
CA GLY A 533 9.46 14.43 7.04
C GLY A 533 9.51 15.95 6.94
N SER A 534 9.99 16.58 8.01
CA SER A 534 10.24 18.01 8.10
C SER A 534 11.47 18.29 8.95
N ASP A 535 12.22 19.34 8.61
CA ASP A 535 13.30 19.88 9.43
C ASP A 535 12.87 21.14 10.21
N GLY A 536 11.56 21.40 10.25
CA GLY A 536 10.97 22.58 10.87
C GLY A 536 10.80 23.76 9.90
N ARG A 537 11.39 23.70 8.70
CA ARG A 537 11.24 24.69 7.64
C ARG A 537 10.78 24.06 6.33
N PHE A 538 11.43 22.98 5.91
CA PHE A 538 11.15 22.31 4.65
C PHE A 538 10.32 21.05 4.88
N LEU A 539 9.41 20.79 3.96
CA LEU A 539 8.86 19.48 3.72
C LEU A 539 9.89 18.63 2.97
N TRP A 540 10.08 17.39 3.42
CA TRP A 540 10.98 16.42 2.82
C TRP A 540 10.23 15.19 2.34
N LEU A 541 10.46 14.81 1.08
CA LEU A 541 10.04 13.54 0.49
C LEU A 541 11.31 12.75 0.18
N LEU A 542 11.45 11.54 0.76
CA LEU A 542 12.69 10.78 0.69
C LEU A 542 12.43 9.33 0.26
N THR A 543 13.39 8.79 -0.50
CA THR A 543 13.51 7.35 -0.71
C THR A 543 14.94 6.91 -0.41
N LEU A 544 15.07 5.76 0.29
CA LEU A 544 16.34 5.16 0.66
C LEU A 544 16.38 3.73 0.12
N GLU A 545 17.44 3.40 -0.63
CA GLU A 545 17.65 2.07 -1.22
C GLU A 545 19.04 1.57 -0.86
N GLY A 546 19.20 0.28 -0.59
CA GLY A 546 20.52 -0.34 -0.47
C GLY A 546 21.21 -0.45 -1.82
N LEU A 547 22.53 -0.43 -1.83
CA LEU A 547 23.30 -0.71 -3.05
C LEU A 547 23.44 -2.21 -3.30
N ASP A 548 23.62 -2.96 -2.22
CA ASP A 548 23.99 -4.37 -2.29
C ASP A 548 22.80 -5.30 -2.00
N GLU A 549 22.02 -5.04 -0.96
CA GLU A 549 20.84 -5.84 -0.64
C GLU A 549 19.84 -5.07 0.24
N GLY A 550 18.61 -5.01 -0.19
CA GLY A 550 17.44 -4.70 0.59
C GLY A 550 17.25 -3.23 1.02
N GLY A 551 18.23 -2.54 1.51
CA GLY A 551 18.10 -1.18 2.06
C GLY A 551 18.20 -1.10 3.60
N PRO A 552 17.93 0.07 4.21
CA PRO A 552 18.06 0.26 5.65
C PRO A 552 16.92 -0.40 6.43
N THR A 553 17.21 -0.79 7.67
CA THR A 553 16.18 -1.08 8.67
C THR A 553 15.47 0.22 9.09
N LEU A 554 14.35 0.11 9.80
CA LEU A 554 13.65 1.29 10.32
C LEU A 554 14.49 2.05 11.36
N ALA A 555 15.25 1.33 12.19
CA ALA A 555 16.16 1.95 13.17
C ALA A 555 17.30 2.73 12.48
N GLU A 556 17.97 2.11 11.49
CA GLU A 556 18.98 2.79 10.69
C GLU A 556 18.40 4.01 9.97
N THR A 557 17.17 3.88 9.44
CA THR A 557 16.47 5.01 8.79
C THR A 557 16.25 6.15 9.77
N ALA A 558 15.71 5.88 10.98
CA ALA A 558 15.46 6.91 11.99
C ALA A 558 16.75 7.62 12.43
N GLN A 559 17.82 6.87 12.68
CA GLN A 559 19.13 7.43 13.04
C GLN A 559 19.71 8.30 11.93
N PHE A 560 19.61 7.81 10.68
CA PHE A 560 20.08 8.57 9.52
C PHE A 560 19.32 9.89 9.36
N LEU A 561 18.00 9.89 9.47
CA LEU A 561 17.17 11.08 9.33
C LEU A 561 17.43 12.08 10.46
N GLN A 562 17.62 11.59 11.70
CA GLN A 562 18.01 12.44 12.83
C GLN A 562 19.37 13.11 12.59
N ALA A 563 20.38 12.34 12.15
CA ALA A 563 21.69 12.87 11.82
C ALA A 563 21.66 13.86 10.63
N ALA A 564 20.66 13.72 9.74
CA ALA A 564 20.43 14.67 8.64
C ALA A 564 19.69 15.95 9.06
N GLY A 565 19.31 16.06 10.36
CA GLY A 565 18.70 17.27 10.93
C GLY A 565 17.17 17.33 10.83
N LEU A 566 16.49 16.25 10.46
CA LEU A 566 15.03 16.22 10.44
C LEU A 566 14.48 16.29 11.88
N GLN A 567 13.44 17.09 12.05
CA GLN A 567 12.71 17.21 13.30
C GLN A 567 11.62 16.13 13.40
N ASP A 568 10.89 15.92 12.31
CA ASP A 568 9.79 14.97 12.26
C ASP A 568 9.94 14.05 11.04
N ALA A 569 9.60 12.77 11.18
CA ALA A 569 9.66 11.83 10.08
C ALA A 569 8.70 10.66 10.28
N LEU A 570 7.97 10.33 9.23
CA LEU A 570 7.05 9.20 9.16
C LEU A 570 7.48 8.25 8.06
N ASN A 571 7.65 6.96 8.38
CA ASN A 571 7.82 5.93 7.39
C ASN A 571 6.49 5.64 6.68
N LEU A 572 6.53 5.52 5.37
CA LEU A 572 5.42 5.12 4.52
C LEU A 572 5.60 3.67 4.05
N ASP A 573 4.75 3.19 3.14
CA ASP A 573 4.94 1.85 2.58
C ASP A 573 6.28 1.76 1.84
N GLY A 574 6.96 0.65 2.03
CA GLY A 574 8.33 0.44 1.57
C GLY A 574 8.47 -0.74 0.62
N GLY A 575 9.69 -1.26 0.52
CA GLY A 575 9.99 -2.40 -0.33
C GLY A 575 9.76 -2.08 -1.81
N SER A 576 9.00 -2.93 -2.48
CA SER A 576 8.64 -2.75 -3.89
C SER A 576 7.69 -1.57 -4.14
N SER A 577 6.94 -1.13 -3.13
CA SER A 577 6.09 0.06 -3.21
C SER A 577 6.88 1.36 -3.27
N THR A 578 8.14 1.37 -2.75
CA THR A 578 9.00 2.56 -2.77
C THR A 578 9.10 3.12 -4.17
N GLY A 579 8.72 4.38 -4.33
CA GLY A 579 8.73 5.03 -5.63
C GLY A 579 8.90 6.54 -5.52
N LEU A 580 9.55 7.12 -6.53
CA LEU A 580 9.66 8.56 -6.73
C LEU A 580 9.42 8.89 -8.20
N VAL A 581 8.48 9.78 -8.44
CA VAL A 581 8.23 10.38 -9.76
C VAL A 581 8.69 11.83 -9.73
N MET A 582 9.47 12.22 -10.71
CA MET A 582 10.00 13.58 -10.90
C MET A 582 9.66 14.05 -12.30
N GLY A 583 8.83 15.08 -12.44
CA GLY A 583 8.47 15.66 -13.73
C GLY A 583 7.97 14.61 -14.74
N GLY A 584 7.12 13.68 -14.29
CA GLY A 584 6.60 12.59 -15.11
C GLY A 584 7.52 11.36 -15.23
N LEU A 585 8.78 11.44 -14.82
CA LEU A 585 9.72 10.31 -14.86
C LEU A 585 9.67 9.49 -13.56
N HIS A 586 9.52 8.19 -13.67
CA HIS A 586 9.62 7.26 -12.54
C HIS A 586 11.09 7.01 -12.19
N THR A 587 11.67 7.85 -11.35
CA THR A 587 13.11 7.91 -11.06
C THR A 587 13.59 6.89 -10.03
N VAL A 588 12.71 6.46 -9.11
CA VAL A 588 12.97 5.40 -8.14
C VAL A 588 11.90 4.34 -8.25
N LYS A 589 12.32 3.09 -8.33
CA LYS A 589 11.47 1.90 -8.39
C LYS A 589 11.97 0.93 -7.34
N GLY A 590 11.22 0.76 -6.28
CA GLY A 590 11.58 -0.12 -5.19
C GLY A 590 11.88 -1.53 -5.69
N ARG A 591 12.98 -2.12 -5.24
CA ARG A 591 13.47 -3.43 -5.71
C ARG A 591 13.61 -3.53 -7.24
N GLY A 592 13.75 -2.40 -7.95
CA GLY A 592 13.91 -2.36 -9.41
C GLY A 592 12.64 -2.59 -10.24
N VAL A 593 11.47 -2.71 -9.61
CA VAL A 593 10.21 -3.02 -10.29
C VAL A 593 9.19 -1.88 -10.15
N VAL A 594 8.29 -1.76 -11.12
CA VAL A 594 7.14 -0.86 -11.03
C VAL A 594 6.01 -1.59 -10.34
N SER A 595 5.82 -1.29 -9.05
CA SER A 595 4.73 -1.85 -8.28
C SER A 595 3.49 -0.95 -8.35
N ALA A 596 2.32 -1.60 -8.30
CA ALA A 596 1.07 -0.90 -8.09
C ALA A 596 0.90 -0.57 -6.61
N VAL A 597 0.48 0.66 -6.32
CA VAL A 597 0.23 1.19 -4.97
C VAL A 597 -1.23 1.64 -4.83
N HIS A 598 -1.69 1.79 -3.60
CA HIS A 598 -3.08 2.21 -3.36
C HIS A 598 -3.22 3.75 -3.43
N ASN A 599 -2.27 4.45 -2.87
CA ASN A 599 -2.25 5.91 -2.76
C ASN A 599 -0.82 6.44 -2.80
N GLY A 600 -0.68 7.75 -2.87
CA GLY A 600 0.59 8.45 -2.87
C GLY A 600 0.46 9.86 -2.29
N LEU A 601 1.61 10.53 -2.20
CA LEU A 601 1.71 11.94 -1.88
C LEU A 601 2.36 12.66 -3.07
N GLY A 602 1.83 13.81 -3.45
CA GLY A 602 2.34 14.57 -4.59
C GLY A 602 2.46 16.06 -4.31
N LEU A 603 3.45 16.68 -4.95
CA LEU A 603 3.56 18.12 -5.06
C LEU A 603 2.88 18.54 -6.35
N VAL A 604 1.74 19.22 -6.22
CA VAL A 604 0.92 19.65 -7.35
C VAL A 604 0.95 21.18 -7.48
N PRO A 605 0.83 21.75 -8.69
CA PRO A 605 0.68 23.18 -8.84
C PRO A 605 -0.53 23.69 -8.07
N ARG A 606 -0.37 24.76 -7.31
CA ARG A 606 -1.50 25.44 -6.68
C ARG A 606 -2.38 26.01 -7.77
N SER A 607 -3.67 25.71 -7.73
CA SER A 607 -4.63 26.45 -8.55
C SER A 607 -4.54 27.94 -8.16
N PRO A 608 -4.41 28.86 -9.13
CA PRO A 608 -4.48 30.27 -8.81
C PRO A 608 -5.78 30.50 -8.06
N ILE A 609 -5.67 31.08 -6.85
CA ILE A 609 -6.84 31.58 -6.13
C ILE A 609 -7.49 32.53 -7.13
N ARG A 610 -8.65 32.18 -7.67
CA ARG A 610 -9.46 33.17 -8.39
C ARG A 610 -9.69 34.26 -7.37
N SER A 611 -8.96 35.36 -7.50
CA SER A 611 -9.30 36.59 -6.80
C SER A 611 -10.76 36.84 -7.13
N ALA A 612 -11.61 36.83 -6.12
CA ALA A 612 -12.99 37.23 -6.27
C ALA A 612 -12.95 38.56 -7.01
N ASP A 613 -13.52 38.58 -8.21
CA ASP A 613 -13.63 39.78 -9.02
C ASP A 613 -14.45 40.78 -8.17
N PRO A 614 -13.90 41.91 -7.74
CA PRO A 614 -14.63 42.85 -6.87
C PRO A 614 -15.85 43.49 -7.57
N GLY A 615 -16.13 43.12 -8.82
CA GLY A 615 -17.22 43.64 -9.66
C GLY A 615 -18.32 42.66 -10.02
N ALA A 616 -18.25 41.39 -9.60
CA ALA A 616 -19.32 40.43 -9.93
C ALA A 616 -20.45 40.59 -8.89
N THR A 617 -21.50 41.30 -9.29
CA THR A 617 -22.80 41.27 -8.60
C THR A 617 -23.28 39.80 -8.57
N PRO A 618 -23.61 39.23 -7.41
CA PRO A 618 -24.10 37.88 -7.34
C PRO A 618 -25.45 37.80 -8.06
N LEU A 619 -25.49 37.08 -9.19
CA LEU A 619 -26.74 36.58 -9.74
C LEU A 619 -27.29 35.60 -8.68
N VAL A 620 -28.24 36.07 -7.90
CA VAL A 620 -29.07 35.23 -7.03
C VAL A 620 -29.91 34.35 -7.93
N THR A 621 -29.42 33.18 -8.25
CA THR A 621 -30.28 32.08 -8.66
C THR A 621 -30.77 31.42 -7.38
N GLU A 622 -31.99 31.77 -6.97
CA GLU A 622 -32.78 30.94 -6.09
C GLU A 622 -32.88 29.54 -6.70
N ARG A 623 -32.04 28.62 -6.25
CA ARG A 623 -32.28 27.18 -6.31
C ARG A 623 -31.52 26.52 -5.16
N ASP A 624 -32.30 26.08 -4.19
CA ASP A 624 -32.05 24.96 -3.29
C ASP A 624 -30.67 24.91 -2.64
N SER A 625 -30.49 25.68 -1.59
CA SER A 625 -29.56 25.34 -0.53
C SER A 625 -30.12 24.12 0.18
N PRO A 626 -29.46 22.95 0.18
CA PRO A 626 -29.80 21.92 1.14
C PRO A 626 -29.45 22.48 2.51
N GLU A 627 -30.42 22.52 3.41
CA GLU A 627 -30.18 22.73 4.83
C GLU A 627 -29.06 21.80 5.29
N PRO A 628 -28.17 22.23 6.19
CA PRO A 628 -27.14 21.37 6.74
C PRO A 628 -27.84 20.21 7.44
N GLY A 629 -27.70 19.00 6.92
CA GLY A 629 -28.15 17.79 7.56
C GLY A 629 -27.65 17.72 9.00
N PRO A 630 -28.35 17.04 9.92
CA PRO A 630 -28.04 17.01 11.33
C PRO A 630 -26.59 16.57 11.55
N GLY A 631 -25.80 17.53 12.02
CA GLY A 631 -24.35 17.49 11.99
C GLY A 631 -23.74 16.40 12.88
N PHE A 632 -22.61 15.95 12.46
CA PHE A 632 -21.66 15.26 13.33
C PHE A 632 -21.24 16.25 14.45
N ALA A 633 -21.59 15.93 15.69
CA ALA A 633 -21.08 16.68 16.83
C ALA A 633 -19.59 16.34 17.02
N VAL A 634 -18.69 17.26 16.67
CA VAL A 634 -17.28 17.16 17.01
C VAL A 634 -17.13 17.72 18.42
N VAL A 635 -16.86 16.86 19.40
CA VAL A 635 -16.54 17.29 20.77
C VAL A 635 -15.05 17.62 20.83
N LEU A 636 -14.74 18.89 21.05
CA LEU A 636 -13.37 19.34 21.33
C LEU A 636 -13.01 19.03 22.79
N PRO A 637 -11.78 18.64 23.10
CA PRO A 637 -11.32 18.51 24.47
C PRO A 637 -11.16 19.90 25.10
N ASN A 638 -11.62 20.04 26.34
CA ASN A 638 -11.24 21.13 27.22
C ASN A 638 -9.80 20.96 27.67
#